data_2ab4891a7e49cc2f45b82339a7bc0177
#
_entry.id   2ab4891a7e49cc2f45b82339a7bc0177
#
_cell.length_a   1.000
_cell.length_b   1.000
_cell.length_c   1.000
_cell.angle_alpha   90.00
_cell.angle_beta   90.00
_cell.angle_gamma   90.00
#
_symmetry.space_group_name_H-M   'P 1'
#
loop_
_entity.id
_entity.type
_entity.pdbx_description
1 polymer ?
#
loop_
_entity_poly.entity_id
_entity_poly.type
_entity_poly.pdbx_seq_one_letter_code
_entity_poly.pdbx_strand_id
1 'polypeptide(L)'
;FNWPQHHRPTTFMPLEAVEERNPDGGRTVWTGEVEPFDRMKAMAGITVDPGRSYIRAKVRIYNRTPFPQRFMWWANLAVPVNNNYRTVFPPDCEWVNDHDRRAVLEWPIAKGVYQTARPFDFGKGTNLSHYDAVRVPSSYLISQGQSDMDFVSGYDVGLGKGIATVANHHLAPGKKMWHWGIGDFGDMWCSNLTDKNGPYIELMTGVFTDNQPDFTWIAPYETKEFEQYWYPVREIGEIKNATIDAAVNVERRKDGLYLGFNVTGVFTGCTVVVTDGGKELLREKADLSPEQIYQKTIAADIADIHRIRAALLGADGKELVAYTPYRRNQKQPIAVRKPVKRPAEYASVEELYINGLHLEQYKQHNYQPEEYYLEGLRRDPGDIRCNTSMGRLALKNGRFEDCVKYCDCAIERLCSRNEHPTDTEAFYLKGVALAYLGDYDGAYDILYRAAWNYPHRSAAMFELACIDCRRGDYAASLEKLDESIGLNRGHTKAHNLRTAIMRKVGAEGAKQSAEAGVQDDLLDLFALIEYAHFADVTDKIEQFAAKPENVLDVARDYMKAGLYEDAADTLRLAEPSSPLVNYYLAYITKNARYLEKAESLKMGYCFPSNVEDIAVLRYAAETGAKAANAEYYLGCLYYDRFRYAEAADCFARCTAKDPAHGPAWRNLALYWFDKAHDGEKALRCMEKALKYRPHDPRLLLEYEQLLKNTNASIETRLAVYERYPELLKERDDCYLDKLTLLSQQGKYEEAISMAARKHFHIYEGGEGKLTKRHAWMHVLYGMRLMKAGKLDQAGMILENGIHMPKSYGEAKTFFNQEAHIYYILGLLLARKGEAAQERAAYEQAAVYKAAVSEISLFRALALEKLARRDEAEAVLNEMLRTAQDRIDRKDMRSYYGVGSPSPMPFELDVEKQNLLEGNTLKAFALYGLKRYSQAEQCIRTAERLDPNHFTAYVYREITQSDLI
;
A
#
# COMPACT_ATOMS: atom_id res chain seq x y z
N PHE A 1 3.05 -4.43 -3.02
CA PHE A 1 1.88 -3.89 -2.33
C PHE A 1 0.74 -3.70 -3.30
N ASN A 2 -0.31 -4.49 -3.13
CA ASN A 2 -1.36 -4.47 -4.10
C ASN A 2 -2.65 -3.92 -3.57
N TRP A 3 -2.98 -4.15 -2.31
CA TRP A 3 -4.29 -3.76 -1.90
C TRP A 3 -4.42 -3.63 -0.38
N PRO A 4 -5.02 -2.60 0.07
CA PRO A 4 -5.43 -1.46 -0.71
C PRO A 4 -4.26 -0.70 -1.32
N GLN A 5 -3.07 -0.66 -0.72
CA GLN A 5 -1.90 -0.02 -1.26
C GLN A 5 -0.60 -0.38 -0.58
N HIS A 6 -0.59 -1.06 0.52
CA HIS A 6 0.60 -1.39 1.27
C HIS A 6 0.60 -2.78 1.92
N HIS A 7 -0.43 -3.57 1.70
CA HIS A 7 -0.45 -4.97 2.13
C HIS A 7 -0.80 -5.88 0.97
N ARG A 8 -0.08 -7.01 0.87
CA ARG A 8 -0.37 -8.05 -0.11
C ARG A 8 -1.35 -9.06 0.46
N PRO A 9 -2.27 -9.61 -0.33
CA PRO A 9 -3.07 -10.74 0.10
C PRO A 9 -2.25 -11.96 0.50
N THR A 10 -1.04 -12.10 -0.03
CA THR A 10 -0.10 -13.19 0.27
C THR A 10 0.72 -12.98 1.55
N THR A 11 0.58 -11.86 2.24
CA THR A 11 1.36 -11.53 3.46
C THR A 11 1.26 -12.60 4.55
N PHE A 12 0.15 -13.32 4.64
CA PHE A 12 -0.08 -14.40 5.60
C PHE A 12 0.20 -15.81 5.05
N MET A 13 0.66 -15.93 3.80
CA MET A 13 0.96 -17.22 3.18
C MET A 13 2.40 -17.66 3.46
N PRO A 14 2.69 -18.97 3.47
CA PRO A 14 4.05 -19.47 3.57
C PRO A 14 4.95 -18.94 2.46
N LEU A 15 6.19 -18.59 2.82
CA LEU A 15 7.25 -18.21 1.88
C LEU A 15 8.19 -19.40 1.63
N GLU A 16 8.83 -19.44 0.47
CA GLU A 16 10.00 -20.27 0.27
C GLU A 16 11.17 -19.70 1.08
N ALA A 17 11.98 -20.59 1.66
CA ALA A 17 13.16 -20.21 2.40
C ALA A 17 14.31 -21.19 2.17
N VAL A 18 15.54 -20.65 2.10
CA VAL A 18 16.77 -21.45 1.96
C VAL A 18 17.91 -20.77 2.70
N GLU A 19 18.78 -21.57 3.32
CA GLU A 19 20.04 -21.09 3.92
C GLU A 19 21.17 -21.14 2.86
N GLU A 20 21.88 -20.02 2.72
CA GLU A 20 23.11 -19.88 1.97
C GLU A 20 24.31 -19.72 2.91
N ARG A 21 25.37 -20.45 2.62
CA ARG A 21 26.69 -20.24 3.25
C ARG A 21 27.56 -19.42 2.33
N ASN A 22 27.79 -18.17 2.72
CA ASN A 22 28.61 -17.27 1.92
C ASN A 22 30.09 -17.69 1.92
N PRO A 23 30.85 -17.37 0.86
CA PRO A 23 32.28 -17.71 0.78
C PRO A 23 33.15 -17.09 1.90
N ASP A 24 32.73 -15.97 2.46
CA ASP A 24 33.37 -15.27 3.58
C ASP A 24 33.05 -15.88 4.96
N GLY A 25 32.28 -16.98 5.00
CA GLY A 25 31.84 -17.65 6.23
C GLY A 25 30.57 -17.09 6.82
N GLY A 26 30.00 -16.06 6.22
CA GLY A 26 28.68 -15.53 6.57
C GLY A 26 27.54 -16.49 6.23
N ARG A 27 26.38 -16.24 6.82
CA ARG A 27 25.17 -17.01 6.54
C ARG A 27 24.03 -16.09 6.15
N THR A 28 23.34 -16.43 5.06
CA THR A 28 22.15 -15.73 4.58
C THR A 28 20.96 -16.68 4.62
N VAL A 29 19.86 -16.23 5.20
CA VAL A 29 18.56 -16.90 5.03
C VAL A 29 17.80 -16.11 3.99
N TRP A 30 17.65 -16.70 2.80
CA TRP A 30 16.84 -16.16 1.72
C TRP A 30 15.39 -16.56 1.92
N THR A 31 14.51 -15.60 1.72
CA THR A 31 13.07 -15.81 1.60
C THR A 31 12.57 -15.13 0.34
N GLY A 32 11.56 -15.72 -0.31
CA GLY A 32 11.04 -15.12 -1.53
C GLY A 32 9.69 -15.68 -1.95
N GLU A 33 9.10 -15.00 -2.92
CA GLU A 33 7.88 -15.42 -3.58
C GLU A 33 7.78 -14.84 -5.00
N VAL A 34 7.05 -15.53 -5.88
CA VAL A 34 6.49 -14.93 -7.09
C VAL A 34 5.07 -14.50 -6.74
N GLU A 35 4.82 -13.19 -6.72
CA GLU A 35 3.52 -12.68 -6.32
C GLU A 35 2.52 -12.71 -7.49
N PRO A 36 1.23 -13.02 -7.24
CA PRO A 36 0.27 -13.31 -8.31
C PRO A 36 -0.30 -12.07 -9.04
N PHE A 37 -0.14 -10.86 -8.53
CA PHE A 37 -0.77 -9.67 -9.13
C PHE A 37 0.04 -9.08 -10.27
N ASP A 38 1.28 -8.67 -9.98
CA ASP A 38 2.20 -8.10 -10.97
C ASP A 38 3.17 -9.15 -11.50
N ARG A 39 3.14 -10.38 -10.95
CA ARG A 39 3.94 -11.57 -11.34
C ARG A 39 5.45 -11.32 -11.29
N MET A 40 5.85 -10.52 -10.33
CA MET A 40 7.25 -10.25 -10.05
C MET A 40 7.78 -11.21 -8.98
N LYS A 41 9.05 -11.55 -9.05
CA LYS A 41 9.76 -12.26 -7.98
C LYS A 41 10.43 -11.26 -7.06
N ALA A 42 10.18 -11.37 -5.76
CA ALA A 42 10.86 -10.61 -4.73
C ALA A 42 11.55 -11.55 -3.75
N MET A 43 12.82 -11.29 -3.48
CA MET A 43 13.64 -12.07 -2.55
C MET A 43 14.30 -11.13 -1.54
N ALA A 44 14.34 -11.53 -0.28
CA ALA A 44 15.09 -10.87 0.78
C ALA A 44 15.96 -11.87 1.53
N GLY A 45 17.25 -11.60 1.56
CA GLY A 45 18.25 -12.40 2.26
C GLY A 45 18.72 -11.68 3.52
N ILE A 46 18.41 -12.23 4.70
CA ILE A 46 18.93 -11.71 5.96
C ILE A 46 20.26 -12.37 6.25
N THR A 47 21.33 -11.57 6.29
CA THR A 47 22.71 -12.02 6.38
C THR A 47 23.35 -11.59 7.69
N VAL A 48 24.10 -12.51 8.30
CA VAL A 48 25.01 -12.25 9.41
C VAL A 48 26.43 -12.54 8.95
N ASP A 49 27.26 -11.48 8.94
CA ASP A 49 28.64 -11.57 8.48
C ASP A 49 29.60 -11.80 9.67
N PRO A 50 30.65 -12.67 9.55
CA PRO A 50 31.59 -12.92 10.62
C PRO A 50 32.32 -11.64 11.05
N GLY A 51 32.46 -11.43 12.37
CA GLY A 51 33.19 -10.29 12.91
C GLY A 51 32.55 -8.93 12.72
N ARG A 52 31.26 -8.89 12.35
CA ARG A 52 30.48 -7.66 12.20
C ARG A 52 29.29 -7.60 13.16
N SER A 53 28.95 -6.41 13.63
CA SER A 53 27.82 -6.16 14.52
C SER A 53 26.57 -5.66 13.81
N TYR A 54 26.53 -5.71 12.48
CA TYR A 54 25.36 -5.37 11.71
C TYR A 54 24.59 -6.63 11.23
N ILE A 55 23.32 -6.42 10.94
CA ILE A 55 22.49 -7.30 10.12
C ILE A 55 22.43 -6.69 8.73
N ARG A 56 22.70 -7.47 7.69
CA ARG A 56 22.61 -7.04 6.30
C ARG A 56 21.40 -7.68 5.63
N ALA A 57 20.56 -6.86 5.00
CA ALA A 57 19.53 -7.32 4.10
C ALA A 57 20.02 -7.19 2.66
N LYS A 58 20.09 -8.32 1.96
CA LYS A 58 20.27 -8.39 0.50
C LYS A 58 18.89 -8.49 -0.12
N VAL A 59 18.56 -7.67 -1.10
CA VAL A 59 17.24 -7.69 -1.75
C VAL A 59 17.42 -7.83 -3.25
N ARG A 60 16.60 -8.71 -3.85
CA ARG A 60 16.54 -8.91 -5.30
C ARG A 60 15.08 -8.85 -5.74
N ILE A 61 14.77 -7.96 -6.71
CA ILE A 61 13.45 -7.82 -7.30
C ILE A 61 13.57 -8.02 -8.80
N TYR A 62 12.84 -8.99 -9.32
CA TYR A 62 12.89 -9.40 -10.72
C TYR A 62 11.52 -9.26 -11.38
N ASN A 63 11.45 -8.46 -12.46
CA ASN A 63 10.28 -8.41 -13.33
C ASN A 63 10.30 -9.60 -14.30
N ARG A 64 9.44 -10.59 -14.06
CA ARG A 64 9.34 -11.81 -14.89
C ARG A 64 8.45 -11.65 -16.14
N THR A 65 7.90 -10.43 -16.37
CA THR A 65 6.92 -10.18 -17.43
C THR A 65 7.52 -9.45 -18.64
N PRO A 66 6.92 -9.59 -19.83
CA PRO A 66 7.41 -8.92 -21.03
C PRO A 66 7.01 -7.44 -21.13
N PHE A 67 6.55 -6.80 -20.06
CA PHE A 67 6.17 -5.40 -20.04
C PHE A 67 6.66 -4.72 -18.77
N PRO A 68 6.80 -3.38 -18.77
CA PRO A 68 7.22 -2.67 -17.58
C PRO A 68 6.26 -2.92 -16.42
N GLN A 69 6.82 -3.16 -15.25
CA GLN A 69 6.08 -3.27 -14.00
C GLN A 69 6.48 -2.17 -13.05
N ARG A 70 5.71 -1.99 -11.99
CA ARG A 70 5.99 -1.05 -10.91
C ARG A 70 6.30 -1.82 -9.64
N PHE A 71 7.22 -1.29 -8.85
CA PHE A 71 7.52 -1.86 -7.54
C PHE A 71 7.76 -0.75 -6.51
N MET A 72 7.73 -1.14 -5.25
CA MET A 72 8.10 -0.31 -4.13
C MET A 72 8.74 -1.18 -3.06
N TRP A 73 9.83 -0.71 -2.50
CA TRP A 73 10.49 -1.36 -1.37
C TRP A 73 10.71 -0.37 -0.25
N TRP A 74 10.24 -0.73 0.94
CA TRP A 74 10.54 -0.08 2.20
C TRP A 74 10.91 -1.14 3.23
N ALA A 75 12.03 -0.93 3.95
CA ALA A 75 12.38 -1.74 5.10
C ALA A 75 11.97 -0.96 6.36
N ASN A 76 10.98 -1.46 7.06
CA ASN A 76 10.42 -0.85 8.26
C ASN A 76 11.07 -1.49 9.49
N LEU A 77 12.03 -0.79 10.10
CA LEU A 77 12.67 -1.21 11.34
C LEU A 77 11.85 -0.70 12.52
N ALA A 78 11.14 -1.60 13.21
CA ALA A 78 10.46 -1.27 14.46
C ALA A 78 11.48 -1.18 15.61
N VAL A 79 11.50 -0.06 16.32
CA VAL A 79 12.41 0.18 17.44
C VAL A 79 11.63 0.57 18.69
N PRO A 80 11.95 -0.02 19.87
CA PRO A 80 11.31 0.33 21.11
C PRO A 80 11.69 1.78 21.51
N VAL A 81 10.73 2.51 22.06
CA VAL A 81 10.89 3.92 22.40
C VAL A 81 10.38 4.25 23.81
N ASN A 82 10.83 5.38 24.32
CA ASN A 82 10.36 6.04 25.53
C ASN A 82 10.57 7.56 25.41
N ASN A 83 10.22 8.33 26.44
CA ASN A 83 10.32 9.80 26.41
C ASN A 83 11.76 10.35 26.21
N ASN A 84 12.79 9.52 26.39
CA ASN A 84 14.19 9.90 26.14
C ASN A 84 14.64 9.59 24.70
N TYR A 85 13.76 8.98 23.89
CA TYR A 85 14.11 8.57 22.53
C TYR A 85 14.11 9.75 21.56
N ARG A 86 15.12 9.78 20.68
CA ARG A 86 15.32 10.80 19.64
C ARG A 86 15.43 10.12 18.29
N THR A 87 14.62 10.56 17.32
CA THR A 87 14.82 10.20 15.92
C THR A 87 15.90 11.09 15.33
N VAL A 88 16.86 10.49 14.66
CA VAL A 88 18.01 11.19 14.07
C VAL A 88 17.96 11.04 12.56
N PHE A 89 17.51 12.10 11.88
CA PHE A 89 17.67 12.24 10.44
C PHE A 89 19.03 12.86 10.11
N PRO A 90 19.55 12.67 8.89
CA PRO A 90 20.78 13.34 8.47
C PRO A 90 20.74 14.84 8.72
N PRO A 91 21.86 15.45 9.17
CA PRO A 91 21.91 16.88 9.50
C PRO A 91 21.56 17.84 8.34
N ASP A 92 21.68 17.38 7.10
CA ASP A 92 21.31 18.12 5.88
C ASP A 92 19.82 18.04 5.53
N CYS A 93 19.02 17.34 6.34
CA CYS A 93 17.56 17.34 6.25
C CYS A 93 17.02 18.65 6.82
N GLU A 94 16.37 19.47 6.01
CA GLU A 94 15.75 20.73 6.42
C GLU A 94 14.22 20.67 6.38
N TRP A 95 13.64 19.79 5.56
CA TRP A 95 12.21 19.65 5.37
C TRP A 95 11.77 18.19 5.42
N VAL A 96 10.60 17.97 5.98
CA VAL A 96 9.91 16.67 5.96
C VAL A 96 8.48 16.85 5.46
N ASN A 97 7.95 15.81 4.86
CA ASN A 97 6.56 15.73 4.42
C ASN A 97 5.85 14.52 4.98
N ASP A 98 4.52 14.55 4.93
CA ASP A 98 3.67 13.40 5.23
C ASP A 98 3.63 12.38 4.07
N HIS A 99 2.97 11.25 4.31
CA HIS A 99 2.89 10.14 3.37
C HIS A 99 2.43 10.52 1.97
N ASP A 100 1.45 11.40 1.85
CA ASP A 100 0.83 11.77 0.58
C ASP A 100 1.33 13.13 0.05
N ARG A 101 2.36 13.68 0.68
CA ARG A 101 2.99 14.96 0.32
C ARG A 101 2.00 16.13 0.30
N ARG A 102 1.01 16.13 1.18
CA ARG A 102 0.03 17.22 1.31
C ARG A 102 0.40 18.23 2.37
N ALA A 103 1.30 17.87 3.25
CA ALA A 103 1.83 18.76 4.26
C ALA A 103 3.35 18.65 4.28
N VAL A 104 4.01 19.80 4.46
CA VAL A 104 5.47 19.94 4.51
C VAL A 104 5.82 20.76 5.75
N LEU A 105 6.81 20.32 6.52
CA LEU A 105 7.26 20.94 7.74
C LEU A 105 8.77 21.13 7.74
N GLU A 106 9.21 22.17 8.44
CA GLU A 106 10.63 22.34 8.78
C GLU A 106 11.06 21.26 9.80
N TRP A 107 12.22 20.68 9.61
CA TRP A 107 12.78 19.66 10.50
C TRP A 107 14.05 20.18 11.21
N PRO A 108 14.28 19.87 12.50
CA PRO A 108 13.39 19.11 13.40
C PRO A 108 12.34 19.98 14.11
N ILE A 109 12.40 21.30 14.00
CA ILE A 109 11.49 22.22 14.69
C ILE A 109 10.34 22.60 13.79
N ALA A 110 9.23 21.90 13.96
CA ALA A 110 7.99 22.18 13.23
C ALA A 110 7.22 23.36 13.79
N LYS A 111 6.61 24.16 12.90
CA LYS A 111 5.76 25.30 13.27
C LYS A 111 4.49 25.31 12.43
N GLY A 112 3.41 25.85 13.00
CA GLY A 112 2.13 26.00 12.31
C GLY A 112 1.35 24.69 12.19
N VAL A 113 0.42 24.65 11.25
CA VAL A 113 -0.57 23.57 11.10
C VAL A 113 -0.07 22.51 10.13
N TYR A 114 -0.13 21.27 10.54
CA TYR A 114 0.22 20.08 9.77
C TYR A 114 -1.03 19.27 9.43
N GLN A 115 -1.12 18.80 8.20
CA GLN A 115 -2.24 18.04 7.63
C GLN A 115 -3.58 18.79 7.57
N THR A 116 -4.08 19.00 6.37
CA THR A 116 -5.37 19.68 6.15
C THR A 116 -6.57 18.80 6.49
N ALA A 117 -6.47 17.48 6.39
CA ALA A 117 -7.55 16.55 6.70
C ALA A 117 -7.68 16.29 8.22
N ARG A 118 -6.57 16.36 8.95
CA ARG A 118 -6.49 16.19 10.41
C ARG A 118 -5.54 17.26 10.96
N PRO A 119 -5.96 18.52 10.99
CA PRO A 119 -5.08 19.63 11.31
C PRO A 119 -4.57 19.54 12.74
N PHE A 120 -3.27 19.57 12.89
CA PHE A 120 -2.58 19.68 14.17
C PHE A 120 -1.68 20.92 14.15
N ASP A 121 -1.84 21.78 15.15
CA ASP A 121 -1.04 23.01 15.26
C ASP A 121 0.15 22.81 16.20
N PHE A 122 1.35 22.85 15.63
CA PHE A 122 2.62 22.78 16.38
C PHE A 122 2.98 24.10 17.07
N GLY A 123 2.17 25.14 16.93
CA GLY A 123 2.35 26.44 17.59
C GLY A 123 3.64 27.15 17.15
N LYS A 124 4.37 27.70 18.13
CA LYS A 124 5.59 28.48 17.86
C LYS A 124 6.82 27.62 17.57
N GLY A 125 6.74 26.33 17.78
CA GLY A 125 7.83 25.39 17.48
C GLY A 125 7.79 24.15 18.37
N THR A 126 7.73 22.96 17.74
CA THR A 126 7.77 21.66 18.40
C THR A 126 8.90 20.85 17.79
N ASN A 127 9.77 20.26 18.62
CA ASN A 127 10.86 19.41 18.14
C ASN A 127 10.35 17.99 17.86
N LEU A 128 10.14 17.67 16.59
CA LEU A 128 9.60 16.39 16.13
C LEU A 128 10.59 15.22 16.26
N SER A 129 11.87 15.49 16.51
CA SER A 129 12.84 14.43 16.77
C SER A 129 12.59 13.72 18.11
N HIS A 130 11.89 14.37 19.02
CA HIS A 130 11.55 13.85 20.35
C HIS A 130 10.30 12.99 20.30
N TYR A 131 10.36 11.76 20.79
CA TYR A 131 9.22 10.83 20.81
C TYR A 131 8.00 11.44 21.50
N ASP A 132 8.19 12.06 22.67
CA ASP A 132 7.12 12.64 23.49
C ASP A 132 6.50 13.93 22.92
N ALA A 133 7.02 14.46 21.83
CA ALA A 133 6.50 15.64 21.16
C ALA A 133 5.41 15.31 20.11
N VAL A 134 5.35 14.08 19.63
CA VAL A 134 4.44 13.68 18.54
C VAL A 134 3.15 13.11 19.13
N ARG A 135 2.06 13.87 19.05
CA ARG A 135 0.77 13.52 19.68
C ARG A 135 -0.21 12.78 18.80
N VAL A 136 0.01 12.76 17.50
CA VAL A 136 -0.91 12.18 16.51
C VAL A 136 -0.18 11.19 15.63
N PRO A 137 -0.85 10.15 15.11
CA PRO A 137 -0.25 9.26 14.14
C PRO A 137 0.27 10.05 12.95
N SER A 138 1.56 9.95 12.70
CA SER A 138 2.21 10.75 11.66
C SER A 138 3.42 10.05 11.08
N SER A 139 3.66 10.28 9.79
CA SER A 139 4.94 10.01 9.16
C SER A 139 5.67 11.31 8.88
N TYR A 140 6.97 11.25 9.03
CA TYR A 140 7.87 12.33 8.62
C TYR A 140 8.90 11.73 7.68
N LEU A 141 8.90 12.24 6.45
CA LEU A 141 9.65 11.68 5.34
C LEU A 141 10.60 12.72 4.75
N ILE A 142 11.83 12.33 4.52
CA ILE A 142 12.77 13.06 3.66
C ILE A 142 12.56 12.58 2.24
N SER A 143 12.27 13.49 1.32
CA SER A 143 12.13 13.19 -0.11
C SER A 143 13.49 13.19 -0.83
N GLN A 144 13.48 12.62 -2.04
CA GLN A 144 14.65 12.58 -2.93
C GLN A 144 15.29 13.96 -3.10
N GLY A 145 16.62 14.00 -3.06
CA GLY A 145 17.41 15.23 -3.22
C GLY A 145 17.51 16.11 -1.97
N GLN A 146 16.96 15.66 -0.84
CA GLN A 146 17.07 16.41 0.42
C GLN A 146 18.28 16.03 1.27
N SER A 147 18.87 14.85 1.06
CA SER A 147 20.02 14.37 1.83
C SER A 147 21.01 13.65 0.93
N ASP A 148 22.30 13.94 1.13
CA ASP A 148 23.46 13.27 0.51
C ASP A 148 24.07 12.20 1.44
N MET A 149 23.39 11.86 2.55
CA MET A 149 23.90 10.93 3.55
C MET A 149 23.14 9.60 3.51
N ASP A 150 23.82 8.52 3.87
CA ASP A 150 23.35 7.14 3.72
C ASP A 150 22.55 6.61 4.91
N PHE A 151 22.20 7.39 5.91
CA PHE A 151 21.65 6.86 7.16
C PHE A 151 20.32 7.50 7.59
N VAL A 152 19.62 6.76 8.43
CA VAL A 152 18.61 7.22 9.39
C VAL A 152 18.88 6.49 10.72
N SER A 153 18.64 7.14 11.84
CA SER A 153 18.97 6.57 13.13
C SER A 153 17.94 6.95 14.20
N GLY A 154 18.02 6.27 15.30
CA GLY A 154 17.35 6.66 16.53
C GLY A 154 18.25 6.39 17.72
N TYR A 155 18.10 7.20 18.79
CA TYR A 155 18.96 7.15 19.97
C TYR A 155 18.17 7.43 21.25
N ASP A 156 18.28 6.54 22.22
CA ASP A 156 17.77 6.73 23.57
C ASP A 156 18.85 7.41 24.42
N VAL A 157 18.66 8.70 24.71
CA VAL A 157 19.65 9.48 25.47
C VAL A 157 19.73 9.06 26.94
N GLY A 158 18.68 8.41 27.47
CA GLY A 158 18.68 7.90 28.85
C GLY A 158 19.47 6.60 29.01
N LEU A 159 19.40 5.73 27.99
CA LEU A 159 20.11 4.45 27.96
C LEU A 159 21.50 4.54 27.33
N GLY A 160 21.81 5.63 26.65
CA GLY A 160 23.04 5.76 25.89
C GLY A 160 23.16 4.79 24.72
N LYS A 161 22.05 4.39 24.11
CA LYS A 161 21.97 3.37 23.06
C LYS A 161 21.06 3.80 21.91
N GLY A 162 21.40 3.37 20.72
CA GLY A 162 20.62 3.63 19.51
C GLY A 162 20.82 2.57 18.45
N ILE A 163 20.26 2.83 17.29
CA ILE A 163 20.40 2.00 16.11
C ILE A 163 20.60 2.89 14.89
N ALA A 164 21.49 2.48 13.99
CA ALA A 164 21.66 3.09 12.68
C ALA A 164 21.12 2.14 11.60
N THR A 165 20.33 2.70 10.68
CA THR A 165 19.96 2.08 9.40
C THR A 165 20.80 2.76 8.34
N VAL A 166 21.56 1.98 7.56
CA VAL A 166 22.43 2.50 6.49
C VAL A 166 22.02 1.89 5.16
N ALA A 167 21.80 2.77 4.18
CA ALA A 167 21.50 2.39 2.81
C ALA A 167 21.99 3.50 1.86
N ASN A 168 22.62 3.14 0.76
CA ASN A 168 23.15 4.08 -0.24
C ASN A 168 22.06 5.06 -0.70
N HIS A 169 22.22 6.35 -0.45
CA HIS A 169 21.22 7.37 -0.75
C HIS A 169 20.90 7.52 -2.25
N HIS A 170 21.82 7.11 -3.14
CA HIS A 170 21.56 7.08 -4.57
C HIS A 170 20.54 6.00 -4.97
N LEU A 171 20.46 4.91 -4.21
CA LEU A 171 19.50 3.81 -4.40
C LEU A 171 18.31 3.93 -3.45
N ALA A 172 18.56 4.40 -2.22
CA ALA A 172 17.57 4.57 -1.15
C ALA A 172 17.38 6.05 -0.78
N PRO A 173 16.78 6.88 -1.67
CA PRO A 173 16.58 8.30 -1.41
C PRO A 173 15.55 8.56 -0.31
N GLY A 174 14.59 7.67 -0.13
CA GLY A 174 13.54 7.79 0.87
C GLY A 174 14.02 7.41 2.27
N LYS A 175 13.87 8.33 3.22
CA LYS A 175 14.11 8.08 4.65
C LYS A 175 12.90 8.57 5.43
N LYS A 176 12.36 7.73 6.31
CA LYS A 176 11.07 8.00 6.94
C LYS A 176 11.04 7.51 8.38
N MET A 177 10.31 8.24 9.21
CA MET A 177 9.84 7.79 10.52
C MET A 177 8.31 7.66 10.49
N TRP A 178 7.79 6.58 11.08
CA TRP A 178 6.38 6.46 11.45
C TRP A 178 6.25 6.47 12.97
N HIS A 179 5.24 7.17 13.47
CA HIS A 179 4.94 7.32 14.88
C HIS A 179 3.42 7.22 15.09
N TRP A 180 2.98 6.38 16.02
CA TRP A 180 1.55 6.21 16.34
C TRP A 180 0.94 7.35 17.16
N GLY A 181 1.75 8.29 17.63
CA GLY A 181 1.35 9.32 18.58
C GLY A 181 1.44 8.84 20.02
N ILE A 182 1.60 9.79 20.96
CA ILE A 182 1.55 9.49 22.39
C ILE A 182 0.11 9.60 22.90
N GLY A 183 -0.26 8.75 23.87
CA GLY A 183 -1.59 8.69 24.48
C GLY A 183 -2.38 7.44 24.10
N ASP A 184 -3.62 7.37 24.54
CA ASP A 184 -4.45 6.15 24.49
C ASP A 184 -4.54 5.50 23.10
N PHE A 185 -4.60 6.29 22.04
CA PHE A 185 -4.66 5.78 20.67
C PHE A 185 -3.34 5.14 20.22
N GLY A 186 -2.21 5.80 20.49
CA GLY A 186 -0.88 5.26 20.21
C GLY A 186 -0.60 4.00 21.04
N ASP A 187 -0.94 4.03 22.31
CA ASP A 187 -0.76 2.90 23.23
C ASP A 187 -1.59 1.69 22.80
N MET A 188 -2.82 1.91 22.34
CA MET A 188 -3.66 0.85 21.78
C MET A 188 -3.02 0.19 20.55
N TRP A 189 -2.56 0.98 19.58
CA TRP A 189 -1.90 0.44 18.40
C TRP A 189 -0.59 -0.28 18.74
N CYS A 190 0.23 0.30 19.60
CA CYS A 190 1.45 -0.35 20.08
C CYS A 190 1.13 -1.70 20.76
N SER A 191 0.07 -1.76 21.59
CA SER A 191 -0.36 -3.01 22.24
C SER A 191 -0.83 -4.07 21.23
N ASN A 192 -1.54 -3.65 20.18
CA ASN A 192 -2.00 -4.58 19.13
C ASN A 192 -0.87 -5.12 18.26
N LEU A 193 0.22 -4.35 18.08
CA LEU A 193 1.30 -4.69 17.16
C LEU A 193 2.56 -5.26 17.83
N THR A 194 2.78 -4.96 19.12
CA THR A 194 3.99 -5.40 19.85
C THR A 194 3.70 -6.27 21.06
N ASP A 195 2.45 -6.64 21.33
CA ASP A 195 1.99 -7.38 22.50
C ASP A 195 2.45 -6.71 23.82
N LYS A 196 3.56 -7.17 24.39
CA LYS A 196 4.09 -6.71 25.67
C LYS A 196 5.36 -5.85 25.58
N ASN A 197 5.85 -5.58 24.36
CA ASN A 197 7.12 -4.88 24.17
C ASN A 197 7.00 -3.35 24.33
N GLY A 198 5.80 -2.83 24.52
CA GLY A 198 5.55 -1.40 24.73
C GLY A 198 5.55 -0.57 23.43
N PRO A 199 5.66 0.76 23.55
CA PRO A 199 5.58 1.64 22.41
C PRO A 199 6.81 1.51 21.50
N TYR A 200 6.57 1.73 20.19
CA TYR A 200 7.60 1.68 19.16
C TYR A 200 7.38 2.76 18.09
N ILE A 201 8.42 3.07 17.36
CA ILE A 201 8.38 3.81 16.10
C ILE A 201 9.00 2.96 14.99
N GLU A 202 8.78 3.35 13.75
CA GLU A 202 9.42 2.73 12.60
C GLU A 202 10.42 3.69 11.97
N LEU A 203 11.67 3.22 11.81
CA LEU A 203 12.72 3.90 11.06
C LEU A 203 12.89 3.17 9.74
N MET A 204 12.74 3.88 8.63
CA MET A 204 12.58 3.25 7.32
C MET A 204 13.49 3.87 6.27
N THR A 205 13.96 3.03 5.35
CA THR A 205 14.59 3.46 4.11
C THR A 205 13.83 2.89 2.91
N GLY A 206 13.54 3.77 1.93
CA GLY A 206 12.85 3.43 0.67
C GLY A 206 13.81 3.41 -0.49
N VAL A 207 13.80 2.31 -1.27
CA VAL A 207 14.73 2.08 -2.38
C VAL A 207 14.06 2.38 -3.70
N PHE A 208 14.71 3.16 -4.55
CA PHE A 208 14.24 3.68 -5.84
C PHE A 208 12.96 4.52 -5.76
N THR A 209 12.46 4.78 -4.58
CA THR A 209 11.27 5.62 -4.35
C THR A 209 11.49 6.52 -3.15
N ASP A 210 10.91 7.70 -3.18
CA ASP A 210 10.96 8.62 -2.04
C ASP A 210 9.76 8.43 -1.10
N ASN A 211 8.63 7.98 -1.59
CA ASN A 211 7.44 7.74 -0.76
C ASN A 211 6.40 6.87 -1.46
N GLN A 212 5.65 6.09 -0.66
CA GLN A 212 4.41 5.47 -1.10
C GLN A 212 3.29 6.53 -1.12
N PRO A 213 2.31 6.41 -2.02
CA PRO A 213 2.08 5.32 -2.96
C PRO A 213 2.74 5.51 -4.34
N ASP A 214 3.77 6.34 -4.46
CA ASP A 214 4.55 6.46 -5.67
C ASP A 214 5.46 5.26 -5.83
N PHE A 215 5.20 4.46 -6.83
CA PHE A 215 6.01 3.32 -7.21
C PHE A 215 7.09 3.76 -8.19
N THR A 216 8.14 2.96 -8.34
CA THR A 216 9.12 3.12 -9.40
C THR A 216 8.93 2.03 -10.46
N TRP A 217 9.56 2.22 -11.61
CA TRP A 217 9.48 1.29 -12.73
C TRP A 217 10.63 0.30 -12.73
N ILE A 218 10.31 -0.92 -13.20
CA ILE A 218 11.28 -1.95 -13.53
C ILE A 218 10.96 -2.44 -14.94
N ALA A 219 11.98 -2.43 -15.82
CA ALA A 219 11.82 -2.76 -17.22
C ALA A 219 11.47 -4.25 -17.44
N PRO A 220 11.02 -4.66 -18.64
CA PRO A 220 10.79 -6.06 -18.96
C PRO A 220 12.03 -6.89 -18.66
N TYR A 221 11.86 -7.98 -17.87
CA TYR A 221 12.92 -8.92 -17.50
C TYR A 221 14.12 -8.30 -16.75
N GLU A 222 13.98 -7.07 -16.22
CA GLU A 222 15.02 -6.42 -15.42
C GLU A 222 15.04 -6.98 -14.00
N THR A 223 16.24 -7.11 -13.43
CA THR A 223 16.49 -7.38 -12.02
C THR A 223 17.11 -6.16 -11.36
N LYS A 224 16.61 -5.79 -10.18
CA LYS A 224 17.21 -4.77 -9.31
C LYS A 224 17.70 -5.43 -8.03
N GLU A 225 18.93 -5.11 -7.66
CA GLU A 225 19.58 -5.62 -6.46
C GLU A 225 20.11 -4.47 -5.63
N PHE A 226 20.00 -4.61 -4.31
CA PHE A 226 20.48 -3.61 -3.36
C PHE A 226 20.63 -4.21 -1.96
N GLU A 227 21.33 -3.49 -1.09
CA GLU A 227 21.58 -3.89 0.28
C GLU A 227 21.24 -2.78 1.27
N GLN A 228 20.87 -3.18 2.47
CA GLN A 228 20.59 -2.30 3.61
C GLN A 228 21.18 -2.92 4.87
N TYR A 229 21.60 -2.09 5.82
CA TYR A 229 22.32 -2.52 7.00
C TYR A 229 21.70 -1.90 8.26
N TRP A 230 21.64 -2.67 9.34
CA TRP A 230 21.21 -2.22 10.67
C TRP A 230 22.24 -2.61 11.71
N TYR A 231 22.67 -1.65 12.51
CA TYR A 231 23.62 -1.92 13.58
C TYR A 231 23.42 -1.05 14.81
N PRO A 232 23.77 -1.58 16.02
CA PRO A 232 23.65 -0.83 17.25
C PRO A 232 24.68 0.30 17.33
N VAL A 233 24.26 1.42 17.89
CA VAL A 233 25.12 2.55 18.25
C VAL A 233 25.05 2.74 19.76
N ARG A 234 26.18 2.94 20.42
CA ARG A 234 26.23 3.10 21.88
C ARG A 234 27.13 4.26 22.31
N GLU A 235 26.70 4.93 23.37
CA GLU A 235 27.44 5.90 24.20
C GLU A 235 28.02 7.14 23.49
N ILE A 236 28.02 7.20 22.17
CA ILE A 236 28.55 8.35 21.42
C ILE A 236 27.52 9.49 21.20
N GLY A 237 26.27 9.33 21.64
CA GLY A 237 25.20 10.32 21.46
C GLY A 237 24.54 10.19 20.07
N GLU A 238 23.77 11.23 19.70
CA GLU A 238 23.10 11.30 18.41
C GLU A 238 24.12 11.42 17.28
N ILE A 239 24.19 10.40 16.42
CA ILE A 239 25.14 10.35 15.31
C ILE A 239 24.87 11.44 14.28
N LYS A 240 25.91 11.89 13.60
CA LYS A 240 25.84 12.93 12.56
C LYS A 240 26.14 12.39 11.15
N ASN A 241 26.81 11.24 11.07
CA ASN A 241 26.98 10.45 9.86
C ASN A 241 27.22 8.98 10.21
N ALA A 242 26.88 8.11 9.27
CA ALA A 242 27.10 6.66 9.39
C ALA A 242 27.36 6.01 8.03
N THR A 243 28.26 5.06 8.05
CA THR A 243 28.58 4.14 6.96
C THR A 243 28.35 2.69 7.40
N ILE A 244 28.62 1.72 6.56
CA ILE A 244 28.60 0.30 6.93
C ILE A 244 29.71 -0.07 7.96
N ASP A 245 30.79 0.70 8.04
CA ASP A 245 31.93 0.43 8.90
C ASP A 245 31.86 1.16 10.23
N ALA A 246 31.30 2.40 10.25
CA ALA A 246 31.35 3.24 11.44
C ALA A 246 30.28 4.32 11.46
N ALA A 247 29.98 4.81 12.66
CA ALA A 247 29.17 6.00 12.91
C ALA A 247 30.00 7.07 13.68
N VAL A 248 29.68 8.35 13.43
CA VAL A 248 30.36 9.50 14.03
C VAL A 248 29.39 10.48 14.64
N ASN A 249 29.76 11.00 15.83
CA ASN A 249 29.14 12.19 16.42
C ASN A 249 30.19 13.27 16.65
N VAL A 250 29.85 14.50 16.27
CA VAL A 250 30.68 15.71 16.48
C VAL A 250 29.79 16.79 17.04
N GLU A 251 30.10 17.30 18.23
CA GLU A 251 29.30 18.29 18.92
C GLU A 251 30.19 19.38 19.59
N ARG A 252 29.76 20.63 19.48
CA ARG A 252 30.32 21.70 20.29
C ARG A 252 29.70 21.62 21.67
N ARG A 253 30.51 21.40 22.70
CA ARG A 253 30.12 21.41 24.11
C ARG A 253 30.75 22.59 24.86
N LYS A 254 30.38 22.79 26.10
CA LYS A 254 30.92 23.91 26.95
C LYS A 254 32.41 23.80 27.18
N ASP A 255 32.94 22.59 27.24
CA ASP A 255 34.32 22.21 27.52
C ASP A 255 35.18 21.98 26.27
N GLY A 256 34.60 22.16 25.06
CA GLY A 256 35.33 22.00 23.81
C GLY A 256 34.55 21.28 22.70
N LEU A 257 35.27 20.60 21.81
CA LEU A 257 34.71 19.79 20.72
C LEU A 257 34.66 18.33 21.15
N TYR A 258 33.46 17.81 21.31
CA TYR A 258 33.24 16.39 21.56
C TYR A 258 33.29 15.60 20.23
N LEU A 259 33.94 14.43 20.30
CA LEU A 259 34.09 13.45 19.23
C LEU A 259 33.66 12.08 19.76
N GLY A 260 32.81 11.39 19.02
CA GLY A 260 32.44 10.02 19.29
C GLY A 260 32.48 9.17 18.00
N PHE A 261 33.12 8.00 18.04
CA PHE A 261 33.11 7.03 16.95
C PHE A 261 32.70 5.66 17.48
N ASN A 262 31.80 5.01 16.78
CA ASN A 262 31.35 3.64 16.99
C ASN A 262 31.59 2.85 15.70
N VAL A 263 32.10 1.63 15.78
CA VAL A 263 32.43 0.81 14.62
C VAL A 263 31.65 -0.49 14.61
N THR A 264 31.50 -1.10 13.42
CA THR A 264 30.73 -2.34 13.23
C THR A 264 31.56 -3.61 13.23
N GLY A 265 32.88 -3.50 13.35
CA GLY A 265 33.82 -4.60 13.40
C GLY A 265 35.02 -4.29 14.28
N VAL A 266 35.99 -5.20 14.34
CA VAL A 266 37.28 -4.96 15.04
C VAL A 266 38.25 -4.28 14.07
N PHE A 267 38.66 -3.06 14.38
CA PHE A 267 39.57 -2.24 13.59
C PHE A 267 40.76 -1.83 14.45
N THR A 268 41.92 -2.44 14.22
CA THR A 268 43.18 -2.14 14.92
C THR A 268 43.98 -1.11 14.14
N GLY A 269 44.71 -0.23 14.86
CA GLY A 269 45.58 0.78 14.26
C GLY A 269 44.85 1.89 13.51
N CYS A 270 43.59 2.12 13.78
CA CYS A 270 42.82 3.25 13.22
C CYS A 270 43.49 4.58 13.59
N THR A 271 43.20 5.61 12.80
CA THR A 271 43.65 6.98 13.09
C THR A 271 42.44 7.91 13.11
N VAL A 272 42.19 8.55 14.25
CA VAL A 272 41.25 9.65 14.37
C VAL A 272 41.94 10.93 13.95
N VAL A 273 41.35 11.66 12.99
CA VAL A 273 41.86 12.92 12.44
C VAL A 273 40.80 14.00 12.57
N VAL A 274 41.16 15.14 13.16
CA VAL A 274 40.28 16.32 13.23
C VAL A 274 41.03 17.53 12.68
N THR A 275 40.38 18.24 11.78
CA THR A 275 40.92 19.44 11.15
C THR A 275 39.94 20.62 11.26
N ASP A 276 40.48 21.85 11.30
CA ASP A 276 39.76 23.12 11.13
C ASP A 276 40.26 23.82 9.88
N GLY A 277 39.44 23.81 8.83
CA GLY A 277 39.79 24.39 7.54
C GLY A 277 41.08 23.86 6.95
N GLY A 278 41.42 22.60 7.21
CA GLY A 278 42.64 21.90 6.77
C GLY A 278 43.77 21.90 7.78
N LYS A 279 43.75 22.76 8.84
CA LYS A 279 44.72 22.73 9.94
C LYS A 279 44.37 21.57 10.87
N GLU A 280 45.35 20.70 11.14
CA GLU A 280 45.14 19.56 12.04
C GLU A 280 45.05 20.04 13.51
N LEU A 281 43.97 19.60 14.18
CA LEU A 281 43.71 19.80 15.60
C LEU A 281 44.00 18.54 16.40
N LEU A 282 43.80 17.37 15.83
CA LEU A 282 44.01 16.07 16.46
C LEU A 282 44.40 15.03 15.41
N ARG A 283 45.40 14.23 15.73
CA ARG A 283 45.76 12.97 15.08
C ARG A 283 46.15 11.97 16.13
N GLU A 284 45.36 10.91 16.27
CA GLU A 284 45.53 9.93 17.32
C GLU A 284 45.28 8.51 16.82
N LYS A 285 46.10 7.56 17.24
CA LYS A 285 45.86 6.14 16.97
C LYS A 285 44.86 5.54 17.96
N ALA A 286 43.99 4.69 17.50
CA ALA A 286 43.01 3.99 18.31
C ALA A 286 42.73 2.58 17.77
N ASP A 287 42.59 1.62 18.69
CA ASP A 287 42.04 0.31 18.40
C ASP A 287 40.55 0.33 18.77
N LEU A 288 39.68 -0.01 17.85
CA LEU A 288 38.24 0.11 18.01
C LEU A 288 37.54 -1.22 17.75
N SER A 289 36.46 -1.47 18.47
CA SER A 289 35.56 -2.58 18.26
C SER A 289 34.12 -2.15 18.57
N PRO A 290 33.09 -2.94 18.24
CA PRO A 290 31.72 -2.64 18.66
C PRO A 290 31.57 -2.48 20.18
N GLU A 291 32.47 -3.08 20.97
CA GLU A 291 32.50 -2.96 22.43
C GLU A 291 33.42 -1.85 22.91
N GLN A 292 34.43 -1.46 22.13
CA GLN A 292 35.41 -0.42 22.46
C GLN A 292 35.25 0.77 21.52
N ILE A 293 34.43 1.72 21.95
CA ILE A 293 34.18 2.97 21.22
C ILE A 293 35.28 4.00 21.47
N TYR A 294 35.33 5.02 20.58
CA TYR A 294 36.19 6.20 20.83
C TYR A 294 35.36 7.37 21.27
N GLN A 295 35.74 7.98 22.38
CA GLN A 295 35.17 9.23 22.86
C GLN A 295 36.29 10.18 23.34
N LYS A 296 36.23 11.43 22.93
CA LYS A 296 37.18 12.47 23.38
C LYS A 296 36.55 13.85 23.24
N THR A 297 36.81 14.68 24.25
CA THR A 297 36.60 16.14 24.15
C THR A 297 37.94 16.81 24.00
N ILE A 298 38.13 17.56 22.93
CA ILE A 298 39.32 18.36 22.71
C ILE A 298 39.06 19.83 23.08
N ALA A 299 39.92 20.40 23.97
CA ALA A 299 39.88 21.81 24.30
C ALA A 299 40.43 22.61 23.12
N ALA A 300 39.53 23.09 22.24
CA ALA A 300 39.89 23.90 21.10
C ALA A 300 38.95 25.11 21.03
N ASP A 301 39.51 26.27 20.76
CA ASP A 301 38.72 27.45 20.43
C ASP A 301 38.28 27.37 18.95
N ILE A 302 37.02 27.01 18.76
CA ILE A 302 36.46 26.82 17.44
C ILE A 302 35.60 28.01 17.05
N ALA A 303 36.14 28.86 16.19
CA ALA A 303 35.42 30.02 15.69
C ALA A 303 34.19 29.64 14.86
N ASP A 304 34.35 28.68 13.93
CA ASP A 304 33.27 28.19 13.07
C ASP A 304 33.26 26.65 13.02
N ILE A 305 32.28 26.04 13.66
CA ILE A 305 32.13 24.57 13.70
C ILE A 305 31.99 23.95 12.30
N HIS A 306 31.50 24.69 11.32
CA HIS A 306 31.28 24.20 9.94
C HIS A 306 32.59 24.03 9.14
N ARG A 307 33.73 24.43 9.70
CA ARG A 307 35.07 24.20 9.14
C ARG A 307 35.73 22.95 9.72
N ILE A 308 35.15 22.40 10.77
CA ILE A 308 35.65 21.18 11.41
C ILE A 308 35.35 20.00 10.52
N ARG A 309 36.33 19.14 10.31
CA ARG A 309 36.15 17.81 9.74
C ARG A 309 36.75 16.79 10.70
N ALA A 310 35.92 15.86 11.17
CA ALA A 310 36.35 14.71 11.94
C ALA A 310 36.23 13.43 11.09
N ALA A 311 37.29 12.66 11.03
CA ALA A 311 37.36 11.44 10.24
C ALA A 311 37.99 10.30 11.05
N LEU A 312 37.52 9.09 10.84
CA LEU A 312 38.14 7.84 11.28
C LEU A 312 38.74 7.14 10.06
N LEU A 313 40.04 6.91 10.09
CA LEU A 313 40.77 6.22 9.03
C LEU A 313 41.17 4.82 9.53
N GLY A 314 41.01 3.81 8.68
CA GLY A 314 41.54 2.46 8.93
C GLY A 314 43.08 2.43 8.96
N ALA A 315 43.69 1.29 9.33
CA ALA A 315 45.13 1.09 9.34
C ALA A 315 45.76 1.28 7.95
N ASP A 316 45.00 1.02 6.91
CA ASP A 316 45.38 1.20 5.49
C ASP A 316 45.23 2.64 5.00
N GLY A 317 44.73 3.53 5.85
CA GLY A 317 44.47 4.92 5.53
C GLY A 317 43.12 5.18 4.83
N LYS A 318 42.31 4.14 4.57
CA LYS A 318 40.97 4.28 4.01
C LYS A 318 40.05 4.96 5.03
N GLU A 319 39.24 5.89 4.56
CA GLU A 319 38.25 6.55 5.40
C GLU A 319 37.10 5.59 5.71
N LEU A 320 36.86 5.32 6.99
CA LEU A 320 35.75 4.50 7.47
C LEU A 320 34.48 5.34 7.62
N VAL A 321 34.59 6.53 8.21
CA VAL A 321 33.53 7.53 8.32
C VAL A 321 34.14 8.90 8.53
N ALA A 322 33.48 9.94 8.00
CA ALA A 322 33.83 11.32 8.31
C ALA A 322 32.58 12.19 8.41
N TYR A 323 32.71 13.33 9.09
CA TYR A 323 31.65 14.33 9.15
C TYR A 323 32.24 15.75 9.25
N THR A 324 31.64 16.64 8.46
CA THR A 324 31.78 18.09 8.62
C THR A 324 30.44 18.65 9.00
N PRO A 325 30.30 19.35 10.16
CA PRO A 325 29.02 19.90 10.59
C PRO A 325 28.32 20.71 9.48
N TYR A 326 27.10 20.28 9.15
CA TYR A 326 26.32 20.87 8.07
C TYR A 326 25.92 22.30 8.42
N ARG A 327 26.07 23.21 7.46
CA ARG A 327 25.54 24.57 7.56
C ARG A 327 24.20 24.61 6.86
N ARG A 328 23.13 24.86 7.60
CA ARG A 328 21.80 25.04 6.99
C ARG A 328 21.84 26.12 5.93
N ASN A 329 21.39 25.80 4.74
CA ASN A 329 21.44 26.67 3.56
C ASN A 329 20.05 27.15 3.10
N GLN A 330 19.02 26.94 3.94
CA GLN A 330 17.62 27.27 3.66
C GLN A 330 17.13 26.62 2.36
N LYS A 331 17.33 25.31 2.24
CA LYS A 331 16.76 24.54 1.11
C LYS A 331 15.29 24.90 0.94
N GLN A 332 14.85 24.98 -0.32
CA GLN A 332 13.45 25.27 -0.61
C GLN A 332 12.57 24.12 -0.13
N PRO A 333 11.37 24.41 0.40
CA PRO A 333 10.43 23.37 0.79
C PRO A 333 10.00 22.56 -0.44
N ILE A 334 9.72 21.29 -0.18
CA ILE A 334 9.19 20.38 -1.20
C ILE A 334 7.79 20.85 -1.62
N ALA A 335 7.50 20.85 -2.92
CA ALA A 335 6.18 21.22 -3.40
C ALA A 335 5.10 20.27 -2.88
N VAL A 336 4.05 20.84 -2.32
CA VAL A 336 2.86 20.09 -1.91
C VAL A 336 2.17 19.50 -3.15
N ARG A 337 1.81 18.22 -3.09
CA ARG A 337 1.12 17.54 -4.18
C ARG A 337 -0.33 18.03 -4.30
N LYS A 338 -0.76 18.28 -5.53
CA LYS A 338 -2.15 18.64 -5.84
C LYS A 338 -2.89 17.41 -6.38
N PRO A 339 -4.19 17.27 -6.10
CA PRO A 339 -5.02 16.25 -6.73
C PRO A 339 -5.02 16.38 -8.25
N VAL A 340 -5.12 15.25 -8.97
CA VAL A 340 -5.32 15.25 -10.42
C VAL A 340 -6.67 15.87 -10.77
N LYS A 341 -6.72 16.58 -11.91
CA LYS A 341 -7.96 17.11 -12.48
C LYS A 341 -8.65 16.03 -13.32
N ARG A 342 -9.91 16.26 -13.68
CA ARG A 342 -10.59 15.42 -14.68
C ARG A 342 -9.88 15.57 -16.03
N PRO A 343 -9.86 14.54 -16.89
CA PRO A 343 -9.17 14.61 -18.18
C PRO A 343 -9.54 15.83 -19.03
N ALA A 344 -10.83 16.18 -19.08
CA ALA A 344 -11.34 17.31 -19.86
C ALA A 344 -10.84 18.69 -19.40
N GLU A 345 -10.36 18.81 -18.14
CA GLU A 345 -9.90 20.08 -17.55
C GLU A 345 -8.43 20.40 -17.84
N TYR A 346 -7.68 19.48 -18.45
CA TYR A 346 -6.31 19.71 -18.87
C TYR A 346 -6.26 20.44 -20.22
N ALA A 347 -5.31 21.34 -20.37
CA ALA A 347 -5.22 22.19 -21.57
C ALA A 347 -4.59 21.44 -22.76
N SER A 348 -3.62 20.57 -22.52
CA SER A 348 -2.80 19.94 -23.56
C SER A 348 -2.80 18.41 -23.49
N VAL A 349 -2.46 17.76 -24.62
CA VAL A 349 -2.22 16.31 -24.69
C VAL A 349 -0.98 15.94 -23.86
N GLU A 350 0.02 16.83 -23.77
CA GLU A 350 1.20 16.64 -22.91
C GLU A 350 0.80 16.45 -21.44
N GLU A 351 -0.05 17.35 -20.91
CA GLU A 351 -0.51 17.26 -19.52
C GLU A 351 -1.33 15.98 -19.29
N LEU A 352 -2.16 15.59 -20.26
CA LEU A 352 -2.93 14.35 -20.18
C LEU A 352 -2.02 13.12 -20.13
N TYR A 353 -1.03 13.05 -21.01
CA TYR A 353 -0.06 11.96 -21.01
C TYR A 353 0.71 11.87 -19.69
N ILE A 354 1.29 12.97 -19.20
CA ILE A 354 2.08 12.99 -17.96
C ILE A 354 1.23 12.57 -16.76
N ASN A 355 -0.02 13.02 -16.68
CA ASN A 355 -0.90 12.65 -15.58
C ASN A 355 -1.38 11.19 -15.71
N GLY A 356 -1.66 10.69 -16.90
CA GLY A 356 -1.96 9.28 -17.15
C GLY A 356 -0.78 8.39 -16.72
N LEU A 357 0.45 8.72 -17.12
CA LEU A 357 1.66 8.01 -16.75
C LEU A 357 1.87 7.99 -15.22
N HIS A 358 1.65 9.15 -14.56
CA HIS A 358 1.72 9.22 -13.11
C HIS A 358 0.67 8.31 -12.43
N LEU A 359 -0.54 8.21 -12.99
CA LEU A 359 -1.57 7.32 -12.46
C LEU A 359 -1.25 5.84 -12.67
N GLU A 360 -0.55 5.47 -13.74
CA GLU A 360 -0.01 4.11 -13.87
C GLU A 360 1.03 3.81 -12.78
N GLN A 361 1.88 4.78 -12.44
CA GLN A 361 2.90 4.69 -11.42
C GLN A 361 2.30 4.75 -10.01
N TYR A 362 1.38 5.67 -9.80
CA TYR A 362 0.68 5.91 -8.56
C TYR A 362 -0.48 4.95 -8.42
N LYS A 363 -0.32 3.84 -7.76
CA LYS A 363 -1.35 2.79 -7.64
C LYS A 363 -2.61 3.31 -6.93
N GLN A 364 -3.48 3.97 -7.71
CA GLN A 364 -4.69 4.64 -7.25
C GLN A 364 -5.93 4.00 -7.91
N HIS A 365 -6.85 3.47 -7.12
CA HIS A 365 -8.02 2.77 -7.64
C HIS A 365 -9.17 3.68 -8.11
N ASN A 366 -9.15 4.96 -7.72
CA ASN A 366 -10.22 5.92 -8.05
C ASN A 366 -10.04 6.59 -9.41
N TYR A 367 -8.85 6.50 -10.00
CA TYR A 367 -8.52 7.13 -11.27
C TYR A 367 -7.89 6.11 -12.19
N GLN A 368 -8.41 6.02 -13.41
CA GLN A 368 -7.89 5.10 -14.41
C GLN A 368 -7.01 5.88 -15.40
N PRO A 369 -5.77 5.44 -15.65
CA PRO A 369 -4.87 6.11 -16.60
C PRO A 369 -5.43 6.13 -18.01
N GLU A 370 -6.22 5.10 -18.40
CA GLU A 370 -6.87 5.01 -19.70
C GLU A 370 -7.73 6.23 -20.02
N GLU A 371 -8.46 6.80 -19.05
CA GLU A 371 -9.32 7.96 -19.29
C GLU A 371 -8.53 9.18 -19.77
N TYR A 372 -7.31 9.35 -19.27
CA TYR A 372 -6.42 10.45 -19.64
C TYR A 372 -5.82 10.22 -21.03
N TYR A 373 -5.38 9.01 -21.34
CA TYR A 373 -4.85 8.67 -22.65
C TYR A 373 -5.92 8.73 -23.72
N LEU A 374 -7.12 8.23 -23.45
CA LEU A 374 -8.25 8.30 -24.39
C LEU A 374 -8.68 9.75 -24.67
N GLU A 375 -8.70 10.64 -23.68
CA GLU A 375 -8.94 12.06 -23.93
C GLU A 375 -7.80 12.68 -24.75
N GLY A 376 -6.55 12.27 -24.52
CA GLY A 376 -5.41 12.65 -25.37
C GLY A 376 -5.61 12.24 -26.83
N LEU A 377 -6.00 10.98 -27.08
CA LEU A 377 -6.27 10.45 -28.41
C LEU A 377 -7.54 11.04 -29.06
N ARG A 378 -8.52 11.45 -28.24
CA ARG A 378 -9.68 12.20 -28.79
C ARG A 378 -9.25 13.55 -29.40
N ARG A 379 -8.21 14.20 -28.82
CA ARG A 379 -7.68 15.48 -29.34
C ARG A 379 -6.66 15.31 -30.44
N ASP A 380 -5.76 14.33 -30.31
CA ASP A 380 -4.78 13.93 -31.33
C ASP A 380 -4.75 12.40 -31.47
N PRO A 381 -5.52 11.82 -32.39
CA PRO A 381 -5.58 10.36 -32.60
C PRO A 381 -4.23 9.70 -32.91
N GLY A 382 -3.28 10.46 -33.41
CA GLY A 382 -1.94 9.99 -33.73
C GLY A 382 -0.90 10.26 -32.66
N ASP A 383 -1.26 10.74 -31.45
CA ASP A 383 -0.27 10.96 -30.39
C ASP A 383 0.46 9.67 -30.05
N ILE A 384 1.79 9.68 -30.23
CA ILE A 384 2.65 8.49 -30.12
C ILE A 384 2.59 7.90 -28.71
N ARG A 385 2.70 8.76 -27.70
CA ARG A 385 2.85 8.33 -26.31
C ARG A 385 1.53 7.78 -25.74
N CYS A 386 0.41 8.45 -26.04
CA CYS A 386 -0.91 7.97 -25.65
C CYS A 386 -1.24 6.64 -26.32
N ASN A 387 -0.95 6.49 -27.64
CA ASN A 387 -1.14 5.20 -28.33
C ASN A 387 -0.24 4.11 -27.76
N THR A 388 1.06 4.37 -27.53
CA THR A 388 1.99 3.38 -26.94
C THR A 388 1.52 2.97 -25.53
N SER A 389 1.08 3.92 -24.71
CA SER A 389 0.56 3.62 -23.37
C SER A 389 -0.73 2.80 -23.39
N MET A 390 -1.67 3.13 -24.31
CA MET A 390 -2.86 2.31 -24.50
C MET A 390 -2.53 0.91 -25.03
N GLY A 391 -1.53 0.78 -25.93
CA GLY A 391 -1.01 -0.52 -26.36
C GLY A 391 -0.45 -1.34 -25.20
N ARG A 392 0.33 -0.72 -24.32
CA ARG A 392 0.88 -1.37 -23.11
C ARG A 392 -0.22 -1.82 -22.15
N LEU A 393 -1.23 -0.99 -21.87
CA LEU A 393 -2.37 -1.36 -21.03
C LEU A 393 -3.22 -2.48 -21.68
N ALA A 394 -3.43 -2.42 -22.99
CA ALA A 394 -4.13 -3.47 -23.73
C ALA A 394 -3.40 -4.82 -23.64
N LEU A 395 -2.07 -4.83 -23.80
CA LEU A 395 -1.23 -6.02 -23.64
C LEU A 395 -1.34 -6.61 -22.23
N LYS A 396 -1.19 -5.78 -21.19
CA LYS A 396 -1.34 -6.19 -19.79
C LYS A 396 -2.72 -6.81 -19.49
N ASN A 397 -3.75 -6.31 -20.17
CA ASN A 397 -5.14 -6.75 -19.99
C ASN A 397 -5.54 -7.91 -20.92
N GLY A 398 -4.60 -8.49 -21.70
CA GLY A 398 -4.86 -9.59 -22.61
C GLY A 398 -5.76 -9.21 -23.79
N ARG A 399 -5.79 -7.92 -24.18
CA ARG A 399 -6.46 -7.37 -25.37
C ARG A 399 -5.42 -7.20 -26.49
N PHE A 400 -4.94 -8.33 -27.00
CA PHE A 400 -3.78 -8.34 -27.89
C PHE A 400 -4.04 -7.64 -29.22
N GLU A 401 -5.22 -7.83 -29.81
CA GLU A 401 -5.63 -7.16 -31.05
C GLU A 401 -5.70 -5.63 -30.88
N ASP A 402 -6.17 -5.17 -29.72
CA ASP A 402 -6.20 -3.74 -29.43
C ASP A 402 -4.77 -3.18 -29.21
N CYS A 403 -3.89 -3.96 -28.58
CA CYS A 403 -2.48 -3.62 -28.48
C CYS A 403 -1.86 -3.39 -29.86
N VAL A 404 -2.07 -4.32 -30.81
CA VAL A 404 -1.58 -4.20 -32.20
C VAL A 404 -2.10 -2.92 -32.84
N LYS A 405 -3.40 -2.61 -32.76
CA LYS A 405 -4.03 -1.42 -33.34
C LYS A 405 -3.41 -0.11 -32.79
N TYR A 406 -3.30 0.02 -31.47
CA TYR A 406 -2.70 1.20 -30.85
C TYR A 406 -1.23 1.34 -31.23
N CYS A 407 -0.46 0.25 -31.21
CA CYS A 407 0.93 0.27 -31.61
C CYS A 407 1.11 0.61 -33.08
N ASP A 408 0.24 0.16 -33.99
CA ASP A 408 0.25 0.53 -35.40
C ASP A 408 0.08 2.03 -35.59
N CYS A 409 -0.88 2.67 -34.89
CA CYS A 409 -1.07 4.12 -34.92
C CYS A 409 0.19 4.87 -34.42
N ALA A 410 0.82 4.37 -33.36
CA ALA A 410 2.06 4.97 -32.85
C ALA A 410 3.22 4.82 -33.85
N ILE A 411 3.42 3.63 -34.42
CA ILE A 411 4.48 3.30 -35.38
C ILE A 411 4.32 4.13 -36.66
N GLU A 412 3.11 4.25 -37.18
CA GLU A 412 2.81 5.07 -38.39
C GLU A 412 3.29 6.52 -38.16
N ARG A 413 2.95 7.10 -37.03
CA ARG A 413 3.39 8.48 -36.69
C ARG A 413 4.89 8.55 -36.43
N LEU A 414 5.49 7.58 -35.71
CA LEU A 414 6.92 7.50 -35.46
C LEU A 414 7.72 7.45 -36.75
N CYS A 415 7.27 6.64 -37.70
CA CYS A 415 7.97 6.42 -38.99
C CYS A 415 7.63 7.44 -40.06
N SER A 416 6.72 8.39 -39.82
CA SER A 416 6.23 9.32 -40.84
C SER A 416 7.31 10.18 -41.51
N ARG A 417 8.45 10.38 -40.83
CA ARG A 417 9.57 11.17 -41.35
C ARG A 417 10.90 10.42 -41.39
N ASN A 418 11.03 9.35 -40.58
CA ASN A 418 12.22 8.51 -40.49
C ASN A 418 11.81 7.10 -40.12
N GLU A 419 12.13 6.15 -40.96
CA GLU A 419 11.78 4.74 -40.76
C GLU A 419 12.56 4.07 -39.60
N HIS A 420 13.57 4.75 -39.04
CA HIS A 420 14.42 4.27 -37.95
C HIS A 420 14.28 5.17 -36.72
N PRO A 421 13.10 5.20 -36.04
CA PRO A 421 12.90 6.05 -34.88
C PRO A 421 13.75 5.57 -33.68
N THR A 422 14.11 6.50 -32.81
CA THR A 422 14.89 6.21 -31.60
C THR A 422 14.06 5.43 -30.57
N ASP A 423 12.75 5.74 -30.48
CA ASP A 423 11.81 5.05 -29.61
C ASP A 423 11.27 3.81 -30.30
N THR A 424 11.46 2.66 -29.67
CA THR A 424 11.02 1.35 -30.19
C THR A 424 10.07 0.60 -29.25
N GLU A 425 9.50 1.26 -28.25
CA GLU A 425 8.57 0.61 -27.32
C GLU A 425 7.34 0.05 -28.05
N ALA A 426 6.73 0.84 -28.94
CA ALA A 426 5.54 0.40 -29.68
C ALA A 426 5.81 -0.84 -30.57
N PHE A 427 7.02 -0.93 -31.16
CA PHE A 427 7.44 -2.11 -31.95
C PHE A 427 7.56 -3.36 -31.05
N TYR A 428 8.17 -3.19 -29.88
CA TYR A 428 8.35 -4.27 -28.91
C TYR A 428 6.99 -4.80 -28.43
N LEU A 429 6.11 -3.90 -27.96
CA LEU A 429 4.76 -4.27 -27.48
C LEU A 429 3.94 -4.97 -28.58
N LYS A 430 4.00 -4.48 -29.82
CA LYS A 430 3.33 -5.11 -30.97
C LYS A 430 3.88 -6.52 -31.21
N GLY A 431 5.22 -6.70 -31.18
CA GLY A 431 5.83 -8.00 -31.36
C GLY A 431 5.41 -9.03 -30.31
N VAL A 432 5.37 -8.62 -29.05
CA VAL A 432 4.87 -9.47 -27.95
C VAL A 432 3.39 -9.82 -28.15
N ALA A 433 2.54 -8.84 -28.54
CA ALA A 433 1.12 -9.08 -28.78
C ALA A 433 0.87 -10.06 -29.95
N LEU A 434 1.61 -9.92 -31.08
CA LEU A 434 1.55 -10.85 -32.20
C LEU A 434 1.96 -12.28 -31.81
N ALA A 435 3.01 -12.41 -30.97
CA ALA A 435 3.41 -13.73 -30.45
C ALA A 435 2.29 -14.38 -29.61
N TYR A 436 1.57 -13.62 -28.80
CA TYR A 436 0.39 -14.12 -28.06
C TYR A 436 -0.79 -14.47 -28.97
N LEU A 437 -0.92 -13.81 -30.12
CA LEU A 437 -1.91 -14.13 -31.14
C LEU A 437 -1.51 -15.34 -31.99
N GLY A 438 -0.28 -15.83 -31.86
CA GLY A 438 0.28 -16.94 -32.62
C GLY A 438 0.84 -16.58 -34.02
N ASP A 439 0.88 -15.27 -34.31
CA ASP A 439 1.56 -14.76 -35.52
C ASP A 439 3.06 -14.60 -35.24
N TYR A 440 3.76 -15.72 -35.23
CA TYR A 440 5.20 -15.76 -34.94
C TYR A 440 6.06 -15.13 -36.01
N ASP A 441 5.63 -15.13 -37.27
CA ASP A 441 6.38 -14.53 -38.37
C ASP A 441 6.29 -13.01 -38.31
N GLY A 442 5.09 -12.47 -38.16
CA GLY A 442 4.89 -11.03 -37.92
C GLY A 442 5.57 -10.54 -36.64
N ALA A 443 5.51 -11.34 -35.56
CA ALA A 443 6.20 -11.03 -34.30
C ALA A 443 7.72 -10.96 -34.50
N TYR A 444 8.30 -11.91 -35.24
CA TYR A 444 9.74 -12.01 -35.49
C TYR A 444 10.26 -10.75 -36.18
N ASP A 445 9.62 -10.34 -37.29
CA ASP A 445 10.03 -9.16 -38.05
C ASP A 445 9.97 -7.87 -37.20
N ILE A 446 8.89 -7.68 -36.45
CA ILE A 446 8.70 -6.47 -35.68
C ILE A 446 9.60 -6.42 -34.43
N LEU A 447 9.90 -7.56 -33.81
CA LEU A 447 10.83 -7.66 -32.67
C LEU A 447 12.27 -7.35 -33.08
N TYR A 448 12.70 -7.72 -34.30
CA TYR A 448 14.01 -7.30 -34.82
C TYR A 448 14.10 -5.79 -34.96
N ARG A 449 13.03 -5.13 -35.41
CA ARG A 449 12.99 -3.65 -35.44
C ARG A 449 13.01 -3.06 -34.01
N ALA A 450 12.36 -3.69 -33.04
CA ALA A 450 12.41 -3.27 -31.64
C ALA A 450 13.85 -3.38 -31.08
N ALA A 451 14.60 -4.38 -31.50
CA ALA A 451 15.97 -4.63 -31.06
C ALA A 451 17.04 -3.68 -31.64
N TRP A 452 16.68 -2.81 -32.61
CA TRP A 452 17.65 -1.84 -33.17
C TRP A 452 18.18 -0.87 -32.14
N ASN A 453 17.34 -0.51 -31.12
CA ASN A 453 17.70 0.42 -30.07
C ASN A 453 17.86 -0.28 -28.72
N TYR A 454 18.82 0.22 -27.95
CA TYR A 454 19.28 -0.39 -26.70
C TYR A 454 18.18 -0.66 -25.65
N PRO A 455 17.19 0.26 -25.40
CA PRO A 455 16.25 0.09 -24.28
C PRO A 455 15.42 -1.20 -24.33
N HIS A 456 15.08 -1.70 -25.51
CA HIS A 456 14.27 -2.92 -25.67
C HIS A 456 15.05 -4.12 -26.24
N ARG A 457 16.34 -3.95 -26.51
CA ARG A 457 17.13 -4.96 -27.23
C ARG A 457 17.24 -6.28 -26.47
N SER A 458 17.58 -6.26 -25.18
CA SER A 458 17.66 -7.49 -24.38
C SER A 458 16.34 -8.25 -24.36
N ALA A 459 15.23 -7.56 -24.07
CA ALA A 459 13.91 -8.19 -24.01
C ALA A 459 13.46 -8.71 -25.38
N ALA A 460 13.68 -7.94 -26.46
CA ALA A 460 13.36 -8.35 -27.82
C ALA A 460 14.18 -9.59 -28.26
N MET A 461 15.48 -9.64 -27.94
CA MET A 461 16.32 -10.79 -28.22
C MET A 461 15.84 -12.07 -27.49
N PHE A 462 15.37 -11.93 -26.26
CA PHE A 462 14.77 -13.06 -25.52
C PHE A 462 13.48 -13.54 -26.19
N GLU A 463 12.58 -12.64 -26.61
CA GLU A 463 11.35 -13.01 -27.31
C GLU A 463 11.65 -13.69 -28.65
N LEU A 464 12.61 -13.20 -29.42
CA LEU A 464 13.09 -13.80 -30.67
C LEU A 464 13.68 -15.20 -30.41
N ALA A 465 14.48 -15.35 -29.34
CA ALA A 465 15.05 -16.62 -28.94
C ALA A 465 13.97 -17.68 -28.60
N CYS A 466 12.90 -17.26 -27.94
CA CYS A 466 11.74 -18.14 -27.69
C CYS A 466 11.07 -18.61 -28.98
N ILE A 467 10.94 -17.71 -29.99
CA ILE A 467 10.37 -18.07 -31.30
C ILE A 467 11.28 -19.05 -32.03
N ASP A 468 12.62 -18.83 -32.04
CA ASP A 468 13.56 -19.74 -32.67
C ASP A 468 13.58 -21.12 -32.01
N CYS A 469 13.56 -21.17 -30.66
CA CYS A 469 13.45 -22.42 -29.92
C CYS A 469 12.16 -23.18 -30.29
N ARG A 470 11.04 -22.48 -30.39
CA ARG A 470 9.75 -23.04 -30.83
C ARG A 470 9.82 -23.63 -32.26
N ARG A 471 10.61 -23.02 -33.14
CA ARG A 471 10.85 -23.50 -34.52
C ARG A 471 11.86 -24.65 -34.60
N GLY A 472 12.52 -24.97 -33.46
CA GLY A 472 13.57 -25.98 -33.40
C GLY A 472 14.95 -25.46 -33.86
N ASP A 473 15.11 -24.17 -34.14
CA ASP A 473 16.40 -23.56 -34.44
C ASP A 473 17.11 -23.18 -33.13
N TYR A 474 17.65 -24.20 -32.48
CA TYR A 474 18.30 -24.04 -31.20
C TYR A 474 19.62 -23.24 -31.31
N ALA A 475 20.32 -23.28 -32.46
CA ALA A 475 21.52 -22.51 -32.66
C ALA A 475 21.24 -21.01 -32.69
N ALA A 476 20.28 -20.59 -33.50
CA ALA A 476 19.84 -19.18 -33.54
C ALA A 476 19.28 -18.70 -32.21
N SER A 477 18.56 -19.58 -31.48
CA SER A 477 18.04 -19.28 -30.15
C SER A 477 19.16 -19.01 -29.14
N LEU A 478 20.19 -19.86 -29.09
CA LEU A 478 21.34 -19.70 -28.19
C LEU A 478 22.12 -18.40 -28.48
N GLU A 479 22.35 -18.05 -29.74
CA GLU A 479 23.01 -16.79 -30.11
C GLU A 479 22.24 -15.57 -29.55
N LYS A 480 20.94 -15.55 -29.71
CA LYS A 480 20.09 -14.44 -29.19
C LYS A 480 20.02 -14.41 -27.66
N LEU A 481 20.03 -15.58 -27.02
CA LEU A 481 20.06 -15.66 -25.54
C LEU A 481 21.40 -15.14 -25.01
N ASP A 482 22.53 -15.47 -25.66
CA ASP A 482 23.83 -14.94 -25.28
C ASP A 482 23.88 -13.40 -25.42
N GLU A 483 23.28 -12.85 -26.47
CA GLU A 483 23.15 -11.40 -26.64
C GLU A 483 22.25 -10.78 -25.55
N SER A 484 21.07 -11.37 -25.30
CA SER A 484 20.12 -10.90 -24.28
C SER A 484 20.75 -10.85 -22.88
N ILE A 485 21.48 -11.92 -22.51
CA ILE A 485 22.20 -12.06 -21.24
C ILE A 485 23.37 -11.06 -21.17
N GLY A 486 24.11 -10.87 -22.27
CA GLY A 486 25.19 -9.89 -22.34
C GLY A 486 24.74 -8.46 -22.05
N LEU A 487 23.52 -8.11 -22.45
CA LEU A 487 22.88 -6.80 -22.21
C LEU A 487 22.21 -6.71 -20.82
N ASN A 488 21.69 -7.81 -20.30
CA ASN A 488 21.00 -7.89 -19.02
C ASN A 488 21.40 -9.16 -18.26
N ARG A 489 22.47 -9.07 -17.47
CA ARG A 489 23.02 -10.20 -16.72
C ARG A 489 22.03 -10.80 -15.70
N GLY A 490 21.09 -10.01 -15.20
CA GLY A 490 20.05 -10.45 -14.28
C GLY A 490 18.82 -11.07 -14.94
N HIS A 491 18.86 -11.36 -16.24
CA HIS A 491 17.74 -11.93 -16.98
C HIS A 491 17.63 -13.45 -16.72
N THR A 492 17.10 -13.84 -15.56
CA THR A 492 16.99 -15.22 -15.09
C THR A 492 16.31 -16.15 -16.10
N LYS A 493 15.20 -15.69 -16.74
CA LYS A 493 14.50 -16.52 -17.76
C LYS A 493 15.37 -16.81 -18.99
N ALA A 494 16.22 -15.88 -19.41
CA ALA A 494 17.13 -16.11 -20.52
C ALA A 494 18.21 -17.13 -20.14
N HIS A 495 18.78 -17.05 -18.95
CA HIS A 495 19.71 -18.06 -18.42
C HIS A 495 19.07 -19.44 -18.35
N ASN A 496 17.86 -19.54 -17.83
CA ASN A 496 17.13 -20.79 -17.68
C ASN A 496 16.83 -21.44 -19.04
N LEU A 497 16.29 -20.65 -20.00
CA LEU A 497 16.02 -21.16 -21.35
C LEU A 497 17.32 -21.60 -22.07
N ARG A 498 18.41 -20.82 -21.92
CA ARG A 498 19.72 -21.19 -22.46
C ARG A 498 20.16 -22.55 -21.94
N THR A 499 20.06 -22.77 -20.64
CA THR A 499 20.41 -24.03 -19.97
C THR A 499 19.57 -25.20 -20.49
N ALA A 500 18.25 -24.99 -20.62
CA ALA A 500 17.32 -26.01 -21.16
C ALA A 500 17.68 -26.41 -22.60
N ILE A 501 17.99 -25.44 -23.46
CA ILE A 501 18.42 -25.71 -24.84
C ILE A 501 19.75 -26.42 -24.88
N MET A 502 20.77 -25.98 -24.08
CA MET A 502 22.06 -26.65 -24.01
C MET A 502 21.93 -28.12 -23.58
N ARG A 503 21.09 -28.43 -22.59
CA ARG A 503 20.75 -29.80 -22.19
C ARG A 503 20.12 -30.56 -23.36
N LYS A 504 19.17 -29.97 -24.04
CA LYS A 504 18.38 -30.62 -25.10
C LYS A 504 19.26 -30.99 -26.33
N VAL A 505 20.24 -30.15 -26.66
CA VAL A 505 21.20 -30.43 -27.75
C VAL A 505 22.44 -31.16 -27.28
N GLY A 506 22.58 -31.52 -26.01
CA GLY A 506 23.74 -32.18 -25.47
C GLY A 506 25.03 -31.33 -25.52
N ALA A 507 24.91 -30.01 -25.39
CA ALA A 507 26.04 -29.10 -25.49
C ALA A 507 27.04 -29.28 -24.32
N GLU A 508 28.32 -29.15 -24.63
CA GLU A 508 29.39 -29.07 -23.61
C GLU A 508 29.12 -27.84 -22.71
N GLY A 509 29.21 -28.01 -21.37
CA GLY A 509 28.95 -26.94 -20.41
C GLY A 509 27.48 -26.85 -19.92
N ALA A 510 26.58 -27.69 -20.40
CA ALA A 510 25.18 -27.70 -19.93
C ALA A 510 25.06 -27.88 -18.40
N LYS A 511 25.83 -28.80 -17.82
CA LYS A 511 25.88 -29.03 -16.39
C LYS A 511 26.35 -27.79 -15.62
N GLN A 512 27.43 -27.17 -16.10
CA GLN A 512 27.99 -25.94 -15.46
C GLN A 512 26.99 -24.78 -15.53
N SER A 513 26.26 -24.65 -16.66
CA SER A 513 25.21 -23.65 -16.80
C SER A 513 24.07 -23.88 -15.81
N ALA A 514 23.62 -25.13 -15.63
CA ALA A 514 22.57 -25.48 -14.66
C ALA A 514 23.02 -25.22 -13.22
N GLU A 515 24.25 -25.59 -12.87
CA GLU A 515 24.81 -25.35 -11.55
C GLU A 515 24.92 -23.85 -11.24
N ALA A 516 25.39 -23.05 -12.20
CA ALA A 516 25.50 -21.61 -12.07
C ALA A 516 24.11 -20.97 -11.86
N GLY A 517 23.05 -21.43 -12.56
CA GLY A 517 21.69 -20.96 -12.36
C GLY A 517 21.16 -21.21 -10.95
N VAL A 518 21.42 -22.39 -10.39
CA VAL A 518 21.05 -22.70 -8.99
C VAL A 518 21.83 -21.85 -7.98
N GLN A 519 23.12 -21.55 -8.29
CA GLN A 519 23.92 -20.69 -7.41
C GLN A 519 23.50 -19.22 -7.48
N ASP A 520 23.07 -18.73 -8.64
CA ASP A 520 22.59 -17.35 -8.80
C ASP A 520 21.26 -17.10 -8.07
N ASP A 521 20.33 -18.06 -8.14
CA ASP A 521 19.05 -17.98 -7.46
C ASP A 521 18.66 -19.31 -6.81
N LEU A 522 18.94 -19.44 -5.51
CA LEU A 522 18.68 -20.65 -4.73
C LEU A 522 17.20 -21.01 -4.60
N LEU A 523 16.29 -20.07 -4.94
CA LEU A 523 14.83 -20.23 -4.93
C LEU A 523 14.26 -20.37 -6.35
N ASP A 524 15.08 -20.66 -7.37
CA ASP A 524 14.59 -20.84 -8.74
C ASP A 524 14.32 -22.32 -9.04
N LEU A 525 13.02 -22.67 -9.05
CA LEU A 525 12.60 -24.04 -9.38
C LEU A 525 12.99 -24.43 -10.81
N PHE A 526 13.01 -23.50 -11.79
CA PHE A 526 13.44 -23.83 -13.15
C PHE A 526 14.91 -24.27 -13.19
N ALA A 527 15.79 -23.50 -12.56
CA ALA A 527 17.20 -23.85 -12.45
C ALA A 527 17.41 -25.21 -11.75
N LEU A 528 16.63 -25.48 -10.69
CA LEU A 528 16.69 -26.77 -9.98
C LEU A 528 16.23 -27.93 -10.86
N ILE A 529 15.17 -27.77 -11.65
CA ILE A 529 14.68 -28.80 -12.58
C ILE A 529 15.74 -29.10 -13.66
N GLU A 530 16.37 -28.09 -14.23
CA GLU A 530 17.42 -28.28 -15.20
C GLU A 530 18.67 -28.96 -14.58
N TYR A 531 19.00 -28.58 -13.33
CA TYR A 531 20.13 -29.17 -12.61
C TYR A 531 19.88 -30.63 -12.21
N ALA A 532 18.62 -31.02 -11.98
CA ALA A 532 18.23 -32.39 -11.66
C ALA A 532 18.61 -33.42 -12.74
N HIS A 533 18.79 -32.98 -13.97
CA HIS A 533 19.30 -33.86 -15.04
C HIS A 533 20.79 -34.26 -14.84
N PHE A 534 21.51 -33.61 -13.94
CA PHE A 534 22.93 -33.79 -13.71
C PHE A 534 23.29 -34.16 -12.27
N ALA A 535 22.39 -33.92 -11.30
CA ALA A 535 22.61 -34.17 -9.88
C ALA A 535 21.28 -34.46 -9.17
N ASP A 536 21.34 -35.18 -8.05
CA ASP A 536 20.18 -35.43 -7.24
C ASP A 536 19.86 -34.22 -6.36
N VAL A 537 18.74 -33.57 -6.68
CA VAL A 537 18.17 -32.42 -5.95
C VAL A 537 16.66 -32.63 -5.70
N THR A 538 16.21 -33.88 -5.69
CA THR A 538 14.81 -34.27 -5.60
C THR A 538 14.10 -33.63 -4.41
N ASP A 539 14.71 -33.68 -3.21
CA ASP A 539 14.12 -33.11 -1.99
C ASP A 539 13.82 -31.61 -2.13
N LYS A 540 14.71 -30.85 -2.80
CA LYS A 540 14.50 -29.41 -3.03
C LYS A 540 13.38 -29.14 -4.04
N ILE A 541 13.34 -29.96 -5.11
CA ILE A 541 12.28 -29.85 -6.12
C ILE A 541 10.92 -30.13 -5.46
N GLU A 542 10.80 -31.19 -4.66
CA GLU A 542 9.57 -31.51 -3.94
C GLU A 542 9.14 -30.38 -2.99
N GLN A 543 10.11 -29.80 -2.27
CA GLN A 543 9.85 -28.66 -1.39
C GLN A 543 9.24 -27.47 -2.14
N PHE A 544 9.80 -27.06 -3.28
CA PHE A 544 9.34 -25.90 -4.04
C PHE A 544 8.11 -26.20 -4.91
N ALA A 545 7.99 -27.43 -5.41
CA ALA A 545 6.82 -27.88 -6.16
C ALA A 545 5.57 -28.07 -5.29
N ALA A 546 5.72 -28.13 -3.96
CA ALA A 546 4.58 -28.13 -3.03
C ALA A 546 3.70 -26.88 -3.17
N LYS A 547 4.26 -25.78 -3.72
CA LYS A 547 3.51 -24.58 -4.12
C LYS A 547 3.22 -24.63 -5.63
N PRO A 548 1.97 -24.90 -6.04
CA PRO A 548 1.63 -25.08 -7.45
C PRO A 548 1.98 -23.91 -8.37
N GLU A 549 1.97 -22.69 -7.83
CA GLU A 549 2.32 -21.48 -8.60
C GLU A 549 3.73 -21.50 -9.13
N ASN A 550 4.70 -22.06 -8.39
CA ASN A 550 6.09 -22.20 -8.84
C ASN A 550 6.18 -23.15 -10.05
N VAL A 551 5.45 -24.26 -9.99
CA VAL A 551 5.37 -25.24 -11.06
C VAL A 551 4.72 -24.65 -12.30
N LEU A 552 3.64 -23.88 -12.13
CA LEU A 552 2.94 -23.19 -13.22
C LEU A 552 3.85 -22.15 -13.90
N ASP A 553 4.65 -21.42 -13.13
CA ASP A 553 5.56 -20.42 -13.69
C ASP A 553 6.64 -21.06 -14.57
N VAL A 554 7.25 -22.15 -14.12
CA VAL A 554 8.21 -22.89 -14.91
C VAL A 554 7.58 -23.47 -16.15
N ALA A 555 6.39 -24.06 -16.04
CA ALA A 555 5.67 -24.62 -17.17
C ALA A 555 5.32 -23.57 -18.23
N ARG A 556 4.91 -22.36 -17.83
CA ARG A 556 4.66 -21.24 -18.76
C ARG A 556 5.92 -20.83 -19.50
N ASP A 557 7.07 -20.81 -18.84
CA ASP A 557 8.35 -20.48 -19.47
C ASP A 557 8.74 -21.53 -20.53
N TYR A 558 8.62 -22.82 -20.24
CA TYR A 558 8.80 -23.87 -21.23
C TYR A 558 7.81 -23.78 -22.39
N MET A 559 6.52 -23.55 -22.11
CA MET A 559 5.48 -23.39 -23.14
C MET A 559 5.75 -22.20 -24.05
N LYS A 560 6.20 -21.08 -23.51
CA LYS A 560 6.58 -19.89 -24.29
C LYS A 560 7.65 -20.23 -25.34
N ALA A 561 8.60 -21.05 -24.99
CA ALA A 561 9.68 -21.53 -25.88
C ALA A 561 9.30 -22.77 -26.73
N GLY A 562 8.06 -23.28 -26.62
CA GLY A 562 7.60 -24.45 -27.36
C GLY A 562 8.05 -25.80 -26.80
N LEU A 563 8.63 -25.82 -25.60
CA LEU A 563 9.12 -27.02 -24.91
C LEU A 563 7.97 -27.70 -24.12
N TYR A 564 6.95 -28.19 -24.82
CA TYR A 564 5.72 -28.69 -24.23
C TYR A 564 5.89 -29.98 -23.42
N GLU A 565 6.84 -30.85 -23.76
CA GLU A 565 7.11 -32.06 -22.99
C GLU A 565 7.70 -31.71 -21.64
N ASP A 566 8.72 -30.84 -21.60
CA ASP A 566 9.34 -30.35 -20.38
C ASP A 566 8.31 -29.63 -19.49
N ALA A 567 7.40 -28.84 -20.10
CA ALA A 567 6.29 -28.21 -19.38
C ALA A 567 5.34 -29.24 -18.76
N ALA A 568 4.95 -30.29 -19.50
CA ALA A 568 4.05 -31.31 -18.98
C ALA A 568 4.69 -32.14 -17.87
N ASP A 569 5.97 -32.45 -17.96
CA ASP A 569 6.72 -33.16 -16.91
C ASP A 569 6.80 -32.33 -15.63
N THR A 570 7.10 -31.04 -15.76
CA THR A 570 7.08 -30.10 -14.64
C THR A 570 5.71 -30.03 -13.99
N LEU A 571 4.63 -29.89 -14.76
CA LEU A 571 3.27 -29.80 -14.22
C LEU A 571 2.85 -31.05 -13.44
N ARG A 572 3.35 -32.23 -13.80
CA ARG A 572 3.05 -33.47 -13.07
C ARG A 572 3.55 -33.46 -11.62
N LEU A 573 4.56 -32.66 -11.30
CA LEU A 573 5.05 -32.50 -9.93
C LEU A 573 3.95 -31.97 -8.98
N ALA A 574 3.01 -31.17 -9.47
CA ALA A 574 1.92 -30.58 -8.67
C ALA A 574 0.51 -31.01 -9.14
N GLU A 575 0.38 -32.05 -9.98
CA GLU A 575 -0.90 -32.53 -10.52
C GLU A 575 -1.98 -32.79 -9.46
N PRO A 576 -1.69 -33.36 -8.27
CA PRO A 576 -2.73 -33.67 -7.28
C PRO A 576 -3.30 -32.44 -6.56
N SER A 577 -2.67 -31.27 -6.64
CA SER A 577 -2.90 -30.17 -5.70
C SER A 577 -3.66 -28.98 -6.27
N SER A 578 -3.66 -28.75 -7.60
CA SER A 578 -4.18 -27.51 -8.17
C SER A 578 -5.10 -27.74 -9.39
N PRO A 579 -6.29 -27.10 -9.41
CA PRO A 579 -7.13 -27.08 -10.62
C PRO A 579 -6.41 -26.50 -11.83
N LEU A 580 -5.68 -25.38 -11.65
CA LEU A 580 -5.01 -24.69 -12.76
C LEU A 580 -3.90 -25.55 -13.40
N VAL A 581 -3.13 -26.27 -12.60
CA VAL A 581 -2.14 -27.25 -13.10
C VAL A 581 -2.79 -28.28 -14.00
N ASN A 582 -3.96 -28.80 -13.61
CA ASN A 582 -4.67 -29.78 -14.41
C ASN A 582 -5.29 -29.18 -15.69
N TYR A 583 -5.72 -27.92 -15.68
CA TYR A 583 -6.13 -27.24 -16.91
C TYR A 583 -4.97 -27.06 -17.89
N TYR A 584 -3.79 -26.73 -17.41
CA TYR A 584 -2.57 -26.67 -18.22
C TYR A 584 -2.20 -28.03 -18.81
N LEU A 585 -2.24 -29.11 -18.00
CA LEU A 585 -2.03 -30.48 -18.48
C LEU A 585 -3.05 -30.88 -19.55
N ALA A 586 -4.33 -30.56 -19.35
CA ALA A 586 -5.37 -30.78 -20.36
C ALA A 586 -5.08 -30.01 -21.65
N TYR A 587 -4.67 -28.75 -21.54
CA TYR A 587 -4.35 -27.90 -22.68
C TYR A 587 -3.18 -28.42 -23.50
N ILE A 588 -2.09 -28.87 -22.83
CA ILE A 588 -0.90 -29.39 -23.50
C ILE A 588 -1.16 -30.77 -24.08
N THR A 589 -1.69 -31.71 -23.29
CA THR A 589 -1.80 -33.12 -23.65
C THR A 589 -3.07 -33.47 -24.40
N LYS A 590 -4.05 -32.55 -24.48
CA LYS A 590 -5.40 -32.78 -25.04
C LYS A 590 -6.16 -33.96 -24.41
N ASN A 591 -5.80 -34.34 -23.17
CA ASN A 591 -6.39 -35.45 -22.44
C ASN A 591 -7.49 -34.96 -21.49
N ALA A 592 -8.73 -35.33 -21.78
CA ALA A 592 -9.93 -34.92 -21.05
C ALA A 592 -9.92 -35.32 -19.55
N ARG A 593 -9.17 -36.36 -19.16
CA ARG A 593 -9.07 -36.77 -17.73
C ARG A 593 -8.62 -35.65 -16.82
N TYR A 594 -7.76 -34.77 -17.33
CA TYR A 594 -7.25 -33.62 -16.52
C TYR A 594 -8.33 -32.55 -16.33
N LEU A 595 -9.25 -32.38 -17.26
CA LEU A 595 -10.42 -31.51 -17.09
C LEU A 595 -11.33 -32.02 -15.98
N GLU A 596 -11.64 -33.31 -15.98
CA GLU A 596 -12.46 -33.93 -14.94
C GLU A 596 -11.81 -33.83 -13.56
N LYS A 597 -10.48 -34.04 -13.51
CA LYS A 597 -9.71 -33.90 -12.27
C LYS A 597 -9.72 -32.46 -11.76
N ALA A 598 -9.47 -31.47 -12.63
CA ALA A 598 -9.49 -30.04 -12.27
C ALA A 598 -10.83 -29.64 -11.64
N GLU A 599 -11.97 -30.08 -12.24
CA GLU A 599 -13.30 -29.75 -11.74
C GLU A 599 -13.63 -30.47 -10.40
N SER A 600 -12.96 -31.57 -10.07
CA SER A 600 -13.13 -32.30 -8.81
C SER A 600 -12.34 -31.75 -7.64
N LEU A 601 -11.32 -30.94 -7.90
CA LEU A 601 -10.45 -30.36 -6.89
C LEU A 601 -11.09 -29.15 -6.19
N LYS A 602 -10.67 -28.89 -4.95
CA LYS A 602 -11.11 -27.70 -4.21
C LYS A 602 -10.62 -26.43 -4.91
N MET A 603 -11.51 -25.44 -4.98
CA MET A 603 -11.22 -24.15 -5.64
C MET A 603 -10.32 -23.21 -4.82
N GLY A 604 -10.10 -23.45 -3.54
CA GLY A 604 -9.33 -22.58 -2.67
C GLY A 604 -7.86 -22.43 -3.11
N TYR A 605 -7.33 -21.24 -2.93
CA TYR A 605 -5.93 -20.90 -3.24
C TYR A 605 -5.49 -21.18 -4.69
N CYS A 606 -6.40 -20.98 -5.64
CA CYS A 606 -6.11 -21.06 -7.08
C CYS A 606 -6.40 -19.69 -7.70
N PHE A 607 -5.36 -19.00 -8.14
CA PHE A 607 -5.41 -17.60 -8.58
C PHE A 607 -4.85 -17.44 -10.00
N PRO A 608 -5.65 -17.66 -11.06
CA PRO A 608 -5.22 -17.32 -12.41
C PRO A 608 -4.86 -15.83 -12.49
N SER A 609 -3.67 -15.53 -12.96
CA SER A 609 -3.13 -14.17 -12.93
C SER A 609 -2.33 -13.79 -14.17
N ASN A 610 -1.87 -14.77 -14.93
CA ASN A 610 -1.11 -14.57 -16.16
C ASN A 610 -2.03 -14.44 -17.38
N VAL A 611 -1.59 -13.69 -18.39
CA VAL A 611 -2.34 -13.55 -19.64
C VAL A 611 -2.41 -14.88 -20.41
N GLU A 612 -1.43 -15.75 -20.23
CA GLU A 612 -1.38 -17.12 -20.77
C GLU A 612 -2.53 -18.00 -20.23
N ASP A 613 -2.97 -17.76 -18.99
CA ASP A 613 -4.07 -18.49 -18.37
C ASP A 613 -5.39 -18.33 -19.16
N ILE A 614 -5.55 -17.19 -19.87
CA ILE A 614 -6.74 -16.93 -20.70
C ILE A 614 -6.93 -18.04 -21.74
N ALA A 615 -5.90 -18.39 -22.49
CA ALA A 615 -5.96 -19.41 -23.52
C ALA A 615 -6.25 -20.80 -22.94
N VAL A 616 -5.62 -21.14 -21.82
CA VAL A 616 -5.78 -22.42 -21.13
C VAL A 616 -7.18 -22.57 -20.54
N LEU A 617 -7.68 -21.54 -19.85
CA LEU A 617 -9.01 -21.58 -19.22
C LEU A 617 -10.13 -21.51 -20.27
N ARG A 618 -9.95 -20.77 -21.37
CA ARG A 618 -10.88 -20.76 -22.48
C ARG A 618 -11.00 -22.15 -23.11
N TYR A 619 -9.86 -22.79 -23.39
CA TYR A 619 -9.88 -24.17 -23.87
C TYR A 619 -10.63 -25.12 -22.94
N ALA A 620 -10.37 -25.03 -21.63
CA ALA A 620 -11.04 -25.85 -20.62
C ALA A 620 -12.55 -25.58 -20.57
N ALA A 621 -12.97 -24.32 -20.59
CA ALA A 621 -14.37 -23.89 -20.55
C ALA A 621 -15.16 -24.33 -21.77
N GLU A 622 -14.55 -24.32 -22.98
CA GLU A 622 -15.14 -24.70 -24.25
C GLU A 622 -15.19 -26.24 -24.45
N THR A 623 -14.14 -26.94 -23.99
CA THR A 623 -14.01 -28.39 -24.21
C THR A 623 -14.75 -29.19 -23.13
N GLY A 624 -14.80 -28.69 -21.89
CA GLY A 624 -15.37 -29.37 -20.73
C GLY A 624 -16.89 -29.12 -20.61
N ALA A 625 -17.72 -30.10 -20.91
CA ALA A 625 -19.19 -29.98 -20.80
C ALA A 625 -19.66 -29.56 -19.38
N LYS A 626 -18.90 -29.91 -18.31
CA LYS A 626 -19.20 -29.62 -16.91
C LYS A 626 -18.17 -28.68 -16.29
N ALA A 627 -17.39 -27.93 -17.09
CA ALA A 627 -16.31 -27.08 -16.62
C ALA A 627 -16.84 -25.77 -16.01
N ALA A 628 -17.53 -25.85 -14.89
CA ALA A 628 -18.04 -24.69 -14.18
C ALA A 628 -16.90 -23.88 -13.50
N ASN A 629 -15.92 -24.57 -12.91
CA ASN A 629 -14.80 -23.91 -12.26
C ASN A 629 -13.89 -23.20 -13.29
N ALA A 630 -13.67 -23.77 -14.49
CA ALA A 630 -12.91 -23.12 -15.54
C ALA A 630 -13.57 -21.78 -15.98
N GLU A 631 -14.91 -21.78 -16.15
CA GLU A 631 -15.67 -20.54 -16.44
C GLU A 631 -15.51 -19.51 -15.30
N TYR A 632 -15.58 -19.96 -14.04
CA TYR A 632 -15.42 -19.09 -12.89
C TYR A 632 -14.03 -18.46 -12.85
N TYR A 633 -12.96 -19.24 -13.02
CA TYR A 633 -11.58 -18.75 -13.02
C TYR A 633 -11.32 -17.80 -14.18
N LEU A 634 -11.83 -18.12 -15.37
CA LEU A 634 -11.72 -17.25 -16.54
C LEU A 634 -12.47 -15.93 -16.31
N GLY A 635 -13.66 -16.00 -15.72
CA GLY A 635 -14.42 -14.81 -15.33
C GLY A 635 -13.68 -13.94 -14.31
N CYS A 636 -13.04 -14.53 -13.29
CA CYS A 636 -12.23 -13.80 -12.32
C CYS A 636 -11.05 -13.09 -13.00
N LEU A 637 -10.35 -13.79 -13.91
CA LEU A 637 -9.23 -13.21 -14.64
C LEU A 637 -9.67 -12.07 -15.55
N TYR A 638 -10.77 -12.23 -16.28
CA TYR A 638 -11.33 -11.15 -17.10
C TYR A 638 -11.76 -9.93 -16.26
N TYR A 639 -12.36 -10.15 -15.07
CA TYR A 639 -12.76 -9.06 -14.18
C TYR A 639 -11.54 -8.26 -13.69
N ASP A 640 -10.48 -8.96 -13.29
CA ASP A 640 -9.20 -8.34 -12.89
C ASP A 640 -8.55 -7.55 -14.04
N ARG A 641 -8.75 -8.00 -15.29
CA ARG A 641 -8.25 -7.35 -16.52
C ARG A 641 -9.21 -6.30 -17.09
N PHE A 642 -10.14 -5.80 -16.32
CA PHE A 642 -11.14 -4.78 -16.73
C PHE A 642 -12.03 -5.20 -17.92
N ARG A 643 -12.14 -6.51 -18.19
CA ARG A 643 -12.99 -7.13 -19.23
C ARG A 643 -14.32 -7.56 -18.62
N TYR A 644 -15.06 -6.60 -18.06
CA TYR A 644 -16.21 -6.85 -17.19
C TYR A 644 -17.38 -7.59 -17.86
N ALA A 645 -17.71 -7.27 -19.12
CA ALA A 645 -18.79 -7.93 -19.83
C ALA A 645 -18.46 -9.40 -20.09
N GLU A 646 -17.23 -9.69 -20.54
CA GLU A 646 -16.76 -11.06 -20.76
C GLU A 646 -16.68 -11.86 -19.44
N ALA A 647 -16.30 -11.19 -18.35
CA ALA A 647 -16.33 -11.80 -17.03
C ALA A 647 -17.75 -12.19 -16.60
N ALA A 648 -18.73 -11.31 -16.80
CA ALA A 648 -20.13 -11.58 -16.49
C ALA A 648 -20.71 -12.74 -17.32
N ASP A 649 -20.35 -12.83 -18.59
CA ASP A 649 -20.74 -13.96 -19.45
C ASP A 649 -20.15 -15.28 -18.94
N CYS A 650 -18.89 -15.29 -18.51
CA CYS A 650 -18.27 -16.47 -17.91
C CYS A 650 -18.98 -16.87 -16.61
N PHE A 651 -19.24 -15.93 -15.70
CA PHE A 651 -19.97 -16.22 -14.45
C PHE A 651 -21.40 -16.72 -14.73
N ALA A 652 -22.07 -16.18 -15.73
CA ALA A 652 -23.41 -16.65 -16.14
C ALA A 652 -23.36 -18.09 -16.67
N ARG A 653 -22.37 -18.43 -17.52
CA ARG A 653 -22.17 -19.82 -17.98
C ARG A 653 -21.77 -20.74 -16.82
N CYS A 654 -20.94 -20.28 -15.89
CA CYS A 654 -20.61 -21.03 -14.68
C CYS A 654 -21.87 -21.40 -13.90
N THR A 655 -22.73 -20.42 -13.59
CA THR A 655 -23.97 -20.65 -12.82
C THR A 655 -25.03 -21.45 -13.58
N ALA A 656 -24.95 -21.49 -14.90
CA ALA A 656 -25.79 -22.38 -15.72
C ALA A 656 -25.29 -23.83 -15.67
N LYS A 657 -23.97 -24.06 -15.65
CA LYS A 657 -23.35 -25.39 -15.50
C LYS A 657 -23.45 -25.93 -14.06
N ASP A 658 -23.25 -25.07 -13.07
CA ASP A 658 -23.41 -25.36 -11.63
C ASP A 658 -24.23 -24.25 -10.93
N PRO A 659 -25.55 -24.45 -10.78
CA PRO A 659 -26.40 -23.48 -10.09
C PRO A 659 -26.06 -23.27 -8.62
N ALA A 660 -25.29 -24.17 -7.98
CA ALA A 660 -24.87 -24.06 -6.58
C ALA A 660 -23.55 -23.31 -6.41
N HIS A 661 -22.93 -22.81 -7.49
CA HIS A 661 -21.65 -22.12 -7.44
C HIS A 661 -21.76 -20.72 -6.81
N GLY A 662 -21.75 -20.65 -5.47
CA GLY A 662 -21.93 -19.41 -4.70
C GLY A 662 -20.98 -18.27 -5.08
N PRO A 663 -19.65 -18.49 -5.26
CA PRO A 663 -18.72 -17.43 -5.66
C PRO A 663 -19.05 -16.79 -7.01
N ALA A 664 -19.54 -17.56 -8.00
CA ALA A 664 -19.95 -17.00 -9.28
C ALA A 664 -21.20 -16.12 -9.17
N TRP A 665 -22.19 -16.53 -8.35
CA TRP A 665 -23.34 -15.69 -8.04
C TRP A 665 -22.93 -14.37 -7.36
N ARG A 666 -21.99 -14.43 -6.43
CA ARG A 666 -21.44 -13.21 -5.78
C ARG A 666 -20.78 -12.28 -6.80
N ASN A 667 -19.97 -12.81 -7.71
CA ASN A 667 -19.27 -12.00 -8.71
C ASN A 667 -20.26 -11.41 -9.76
N LEU A 668 -21.32 -12.13 -10.09
CA LEU A 668 -22.42 -11.59 -10.90
C LEU A 668 -23.14 -10.43 -10.18
N ALA A 669 -23.31 -10.51 -8.85
CA ALA A 669 -23.90 -9.41 -8.10
C ALA A 669 -23.05 -8.13 -8.18
N LEU A 670 -21.72 -8.25 -8.10
CA LEU A 670 -20.82 -7.11 -8.29
C LEU A 670 -20.97 -6.49 -9.68
N TYR A 671 -20.94 -7.31 -10.72
CA TYR A 671 -21.10 -6.83 -12.08
C TYR A 671 -22.44 -6.10 -12.29
N TRP A 672 -23.55 -6.70 -11.83
CA TRP A 672 -24.87 -6.09 -12.00
C TRP A 672 -25.00 -4.76 -11.27
N PHE A 673 -24.41 -4.64 -10.08
CA PHE A 673 -24.45 -3.38 -9.33
C PHE A 673 -23.50 -2.34 -9.90
N ASP A 674 -22.22 -2.68 -10.04
CA ASP A 674 -21.17 -1.71 -10.34
C ASP A 674 -21.09 -1.31 -11.82
N LYS A 675 -21.37 -2.25 -12.73
CA LYS A 675 -21.13 -2.06 -14.15
C LYS A 675 -22.43 -1.95 -14.98
N ALA A 676 -23.43 -2.71 -14.60
CA ALA A 676 -24.73 -2.70 -15.28
C ALA A 676 -25.79 -1.82 -14.56
N HIS A 677 -25.49 -1.32 -13.36
CA HIS A 677 -26.34 -0.47 -12.53
C HIS A 677 -27.75 -1.05 -12.29
N ASP A 678 -27.84 -2.38 -12.15
CA ASP A 678 -29.08 -3.12 -11.88
C ASP A 678 -29.05 -3.70 -10.46
N GLY A 679 -29.45 -2.89 -9.48
CA GLY A 679 -29.46 -3.26 -8.07
C GLY A 679 -30.38 -4.43 -7.75
N GLU A 680 -31.49 -4.61 -8.47
CA GLU A 680 -32.42 -5.74 -8.23
C GLU A 680 -31.82 -7.07 -8.66
N LYS A 681 -31.19 -7.11 -9.84
CA LYS A 681 -30.48 -8.33 -10.27
C LYS A 681 -29.30 -8.63 -9.35
N ALA A 682 -28.58 -7.60 -8.92
CA ALA A 682 -27.48 -7.74 -7.96
C ALA A 682 -27.95 -8.39 -6.65
N LEU A 683 -29.05 -7.90 -6.06
CA LEU A 683 -29.65 -8.50 -4.85
C LEU A 683 -30.03 -9.97 -5.06
N ARG A 684 -30.73 -10.30 -6.13
CA ARG A 684 -31.11 -11.69 -6.43
C ARG A 684 -29.89 -12.61 -6.57
N CYS A 685 -28.80 -12.11 -7.14
CA CYS A 685 -27.56 -12.89 -7.27
C CYS A 685 -26.90 -13.07 -5.90
N MET A 686 -26.85 -12.03 -5.07
CA MET A 686 -26.23 -12.09 -3.74
C MET A 686 -27.02 -13.00 -2.79
N GLU A 687 -28.36 -13.02 -2.87
CA GLU A 687 -29.20 -13.96 -2.13
C GLU A 687 -28.90 -15.42 -2.48
N LYS A 688 -28.68 -15.71 -3.77
CA LYS A 688 -28.25 -17.04 -4.21
C LYS A 688 -26.86 -17.38 -3.68
N ALA A 689 -25.92 -16.43 -3.73
CA ALA A 689 -24.59 -16.61 -3.19
C ALA A 689 -24.61 -17.00 -1.70
N LEU A 690 -25.36 -16.25 -0.89
CA LEU A 690 -25.51 -16.50 0.54
C LEU A 690 -26.28 -17.83 0.81
N LYS A 691 -27.28 -18.17 0.00
CA LYS A 691 -27.98 -19.46 0.08
C LYS A 691 -27.04 -20.64 -0.09
N TYR A 692 -26.13 -20.60 -1.04
CA TYR A 692 -25.20 -21.68 -1.34
C TYR A 692 -23.92 -21.66 -0.51
N ARG A 693 -23.63 -20.52 0.16
CA ARG A 693 -22.51 -20.33 1.09
C ARG A 693 -22.99 -19.73 2.42
N PRO A 694 -23.85 -20.44 3.17
CA PRO A 694 -24.53 -19.87 4.34
C PRO A 694 -23.60 -19.63 5.54
N HIS A 695 -22.35 -20.06 5.48
CA HIS A 695 -21.33 -19.89 6.54
C HIS A 695 -20.22 -18.91 6.13
N ASP A 696 -20.44 -18.08 5.13
CA ASP A 696 -19.46 -17.09 4.69
C ASP A 696 -19.82 -15.71 5.25
N PRO A 697 -19.09 -15.21 6.28
CA PRO A 697 -19.40 -13.94 6.93
C PRO A 697 -19.15 -12.73 6.02
N ARG A 698 -18.31 -12.87 4.99
CA ARG A 698 -18.10 -11.83 3.98
C ARG A 698 -19.35 -11.61 3.12
N LEU A 699 -20.05 -12.68 2.74
CA LEU A 699 -21.29 -12.57 1.97
C LEU A 699 -22.40 -11.88 2.78
N LEU A 700 -22.42 -12.05 4.10
CA LEU A 700 -23.35 -11.33 4.96
C LEU A 700 -23.11 -9.82 4.89
N LEU A 701 -21.84 -9.39 5.02
CA LEU A 701 -21.46 -7.99 4.90
C LEU A 701 -21.84 -7.42 3.52
N GLU A 702 -21.47 -8.12 2.45
CA GLU A 702 -21.70 -7.66 1.08
C GLU A 702 -23.21 -7.59 0.75
N TYR A 703 -24.01 -8.53 1.24
CA TYR A 703 -25.44 -8.51 1.07
C TYR A 703 -26.10 -7.35 1.81
N GLU A 704 -25.69 -7.10 3.05
CA GLU A 704 -26.17 -5.98 3.84
C GLU A 704 -25.83 -4.64 3.20
N GLN A 705 -24.60 -4.47 2.73
CA GLN A 705 -24.18 -3.27 2.02
C GLN A 705 -24.99 -3.04 0.73
N LEU A 706 -25.28 -4.09 0.00
CA LEU A 706 -26.09 -4.01 -1.20
C LEU A 706 -27.54 -3.58 -0.86
N LEU A 707 -28.11 -4.11 0.22
CA LEU A 707 -29.40 -3.67 0.75
C LEU A 707 -29.37 -2.17 1.14
N LYS A 708 -28.30 -1.73 1.79
CA LYS A 708 -28.10 -0.32 2.13
C LYS A 708 -28.03 0.56 0.87
N ASN A 709 -27.21 0.16 -0.11
CA ASN A 709 -27.00 0.92 -1.35
C ASN A 709 -28.25 0.97 -2.24
N THR A 710 -29.14 0.00 -2.09
CA THR A 710 -30.46 -0.05 -2.77
C THR A 710 -31.60 0.54 -1.92
N ASN A 711 -31.27 1.24 -0.83
CA ASN A 711 -32.20 1.92 0.06
C ASN A 711 -33.25 0.99 0.73
N ALA A 712 -32.87 -0.26 1.05
CA ALA A 712 -33.74 -1.16 1.81
C ALA A 712 -34.07 -0.60 3.19
N SER A 713 -35.27 -0.91 3.74
CA SER A 713 -35.68 -0.39 5.05
C SER A 713 -34.80 -0.94 6.18
N ILE A 714 -34.72 -0.19 7.29
CA ILE A 714 -34.01 -0.59 8.51
C ILE A 714 -34.48 -1.96 9.02
N GLU A 715 -35.79 -2.22 8.96
CA GLU A 715 -36.39 -3.48 9.37
C GLU A 715 -35.89 -4.65 8.51
N THR A 716 -35.84 -4.46 7.20
CA THR A 716 -35.33 -5.47 6.25
C THR A 716 -33.85 -5.77 6.53
N ARG A 717 -33.05 -4.74 6.77
CA ARG A 717 -31.61 -4.88 7.07
C ARG A 717 -31.38 -5.57 8.41
N LEU A 718 -32.13 -5.22 9.46
CA LEU A 718 -32.06 -5.90 10.77
C LEU A 718 -32.48 -7.36 10.69
N ALA A 719 -33.52 -7.68 9.93
CA ALA A 719 -33.99 -9.07 9.76
C ALA A 719 -32.91 -9.98 9.17
N VAL A 720 -32.00 -9.43 8.34
CA VAL A 720 -30.83 -10.17 7.82
C VAL A 720 -29.89 -10.58 8.97
N TYR A 721 -29.59 -9.66 9.87
CA TYR A 721 -28.71 -9.95 11.02
C TYR A 721 -29.35 -10.90 12.03
N GLU A 722 -30.69 -10.88 12.18
CA GLU A 722 -31.43 -11.83 13.01
C GLU A 722 -31.41 -13.24 12.41
N ARG A 723 -31.43 -13.34 11.08
CA ARG A 723 -31.36 -14.62 10.36
C ARG A 723 -29.98 -15.28 10.45
N TYR A 724 -28.89 -14.49 10.55
CA TYR A 724 -27.52 -14.99 10.55
C TYR A 724 -26.72 -14.55 11.80
N PRO A 725 -27.16 -14.88 13.01
CA PRO A 725 -26.57 -14.37 14.25
C PRO A 725 -25.14 -14.85 14.49
N GLU A 726 -24.75 -16.03 13.99
CA GLU A 726 -23.40 -16.56 14.16
C GLU A 726 -22.42 -15.83 13.23
N LEU A 727 -22.78 -15.59 11.97
CA LEU A 727 -21.96 -14.83 11.03
C LEU A 727 -21.72 -13.38 11.50
N LEU A 728 -22.75 -12.80 12.14
CA LEU A 728 -22.64 -11.46 12.72
C LEU A 728 -21.52 -11.35 13.76
N LYS A 729 -21.28 -12.41 14.55
CA LYS A 729 -20.24 -12.42 15.59
C LYS A 729 -18.82 -12.43 14.99
N GLU A 730 -18.65 -12.96 13.79
CA GLU A 730 -17.38 -13.06 13.10
C GLU A 730 -16.93 -11.77 12.39
N ARG A 731 -17.86 -10.79 12.19
CA ARG A 731 -17.61 -9.55 11.46
C ARG A 731 -17.90 -8.32 12.30
N ASP A 732 -16.85 -7.60 12.70
CA ASP A 732 -16.97 -6.39 13.51
C ASP A 732 -17.69 -5.25 12.77
N ASP A 733 -17.49 -5.14 11.45
CA ASP A 733 -18.19 -4.18 10.61
C ASP A 733 -19.71 -4.42 10.54
N CYS A 734 -20.15 -5.68 10.38
CA CYS A 734 -21.56 -6.06 10.46
C CYS A 734 -22.14 -5.79 11.86
N TYR A 735 -21.34 -6.08 12.90
CA TYR A 735 -21.75 -5.86 14.27
C TYR A 735 -21.97 -4.39 14.56
N LEU A 736 -21.04 -3.52 14.14
CA LEU A 736 -21.12 -2.07 14.26
C LEU A 736 -22.30 -1.48 13.45
N ASP A 737 -22.57 -2.04 12.27
CA ASP A 737 -23.71 -1.64 11.47
C ASP A 737 -25.04 -1.97 12.16
N LYS A 738 -25.17 -3.18 12.76
CA LYS A 738 -26.34 -3.55 13.58
C LYS A 738 -26.56 -2.58 14.74
N LEU A 739 -25.48 -2.14 15.44
CA LEU A 739 -25.58 -1.11 16.50
C LEU A 739 -26.15 0.19 15.94
N THR A 740 -25.76 0.54 14.72
CA THR A 740 -26.29 1.73 14.03
C THR A 740 -27.77 1.62 13.74
N LEU A 741 -28.21 0.48 13.19
CA LEU A 741 -29.60 0.24 12.86
C LEU A 741 -30.52 0.19 14.11
N LEU A 742 -30.04 -0.44 15.19
CA LEU A 742 -30.73 -0.43 16.48
C LEU A 742 -30.88 0.99 17.04
N SER A 743 -29.83 1.80 16.91
CA SER A 743 -29.89 3.21 17.32
C SER A 743 -30.91 4.00 16.52
N GLN A 744 -31.02 3.75 15.22
CA GLN A 744 -32.02 4.39 14.34
C GLN A 744 -33.46 3.96 14.64
N GLN A 745 -33.65 2.78 15.27
CA GLN A 745 -34.95 2.38 15.82
C GLN A 745 -35.20 2.90 17.24
N GLY A 746 -34.30 3.72 17.79
CA GLY A 746 -34.39 4.20 19.16
C GLY A 746 -34.09 3.15 20.23
N LYS A 747 -33.57 1.99 19.88
CA LYS A 747 -33.20 0.90 20.82
C LYS A 747 -31.79 1.13 21.41
N TYR A 748 -31.55 2.31 21.97
CA TYR A 748 -30.21 2.74 22.41
C TYR A 748 -29.62 1.88 23.50
N GLU A 749 -30.45 1.49 24.50
CA GLU A 749 -30.03 0.65 25.61
C GLU A 749 -29.55 -0.73 25.13
N GLU A 750 -30.31 -1.34 24.20
CA GLU A 750 -29.93 -2.61 23.57
C GLU A 750 -28.61 -2.46 22.80
N ALA A 751 -28.44 -1.40 22.00
CA ALA A 751 -27.23 -1.14 21.24
C ALA A 751 -26.01 -0.95 22.16
N ILE A 752 -26.13 -0.15 23.22
CA ILE A 752 -25.05 0.04 24.21
C ILE A 752 -24.69 -1.27 24.91
N SER A 753 -25.69 -2.04 25.37
CA SER A 753 -25.49 -3.33 26.02
C SER A 753 -24.84 -4.35 25.06
N MET A 754 -25.21 -4.33 23.81
CA MET A 754 -24.62 -5.18 22.77
C MET A 754 -23.16 -4.81 22.52
N ALA A 755 -22.83 -3.52 22.39
CA ALA A 755 -21.46 -3.03 22.22
C ALA A 755 -20.56 -3.42 23.39
N ALA A 756 -21.06 -3.32 24.63
CA ALA A 756 -20.32 -3.63 25.85
C ALA A 756 -19.86 -5.11 25.96
N ARG A 757 -20.48 -6.01 25.21
CA ARG A 757 -20.16 -7.46 25.22
C ARG A 757 -19.19 -7.89 24.12
N LYS A 758 -18.76 -6.95 23.28
CA LYS A 758 -17.92 -7.24 22.10
C LYS A 758 -16.54 -6.63 22.28
N HIS A 759 -15.51 -7.40 21.98
CA HIS A 759 -14.17 -6.90 21.68
C HIS A 759 -14.07 -6.71 20.16
N PHE A 760 -13.72 -5.50 19.73
CA PHE A 760 -13.57 -5.18 18.32
C PHE A 760 -12.10 -5.25 17.91
N HIS A 761 -11.85 -5.70 16.69
CA HIS A 761 -10.51 -5.77 16.12
C HIS A 761 -10.33 -4.58 15.17
N ILE A 762 -9.57 -3.61 15.64
CA ILE A 762 -9.30 -2.43 14.84
C ILE A 762 -8.40 -2.78 13.66
N TYR A 763 -8.60 -2.09 12.53
CA TYR A 763 -7.74 -2.19 11.37
C TYR A 763 -7.40 -0.79 10.85
N GLU A 764 -6.26 -0.68 10.18
CA GLU A 764 -5.77 0.59 9.64
C GLU A 764 -6.75 1.16 8.60
N GLY A 765 -7.21 2.41 8.84
CA GLY A 765 -8.26 3.06 8.06
C GLY A 765 -9.69 2.76 8.53
N GLY A 766 -9.87 1.91 9.53
CA GLY A 766 -11.17 1.62 10.18
C GLY A 766 -11.40 2.39 11.47
N GLU A 767 -10.39 3.10 11.96
CA GLU A 767 -10.41 3.81 13.24
C GLU A 767 -11.46 4.91 13.29
N GLY A 768 -11.96 5.14 14.49
CA GLY A 768 -12.91 6.22 14.77
C GLY A 768 -14.38 5.88 14.48
N LYS A 769 -14.67 4.79 13.78
CA LYS A 769 -16.05 4.39 13.49
C LYS A 769 -16.80 3.97 14.75
N LEU A 770 -16.17 3.11 15.56
CA LEU A 770 -16.74 2.64 16.83
C LEU A 770 -16.82 3.78 17.85
N THR A 771 -15.76 4.57 18.01
CA THR A 771 -15.74 5.70 18.96
C THR A 771 -16.81 6.74 18.65
N LYS A 772 -16.99 7.07 17.35
CA LYS A 772 -18.07 7.96 16.90
C LYS A 772 -19.44 7.37 17.22
N ARG A 773 -19.63 6.08 16.97
CA ARG A 773 -20.90 5.40 17.24
C ARG A 773 -21.20 5.34 18.75
N HIS A 774 -20.21 5.01 19.56
CA HIS A 774 -20.29 4.99 21.01
C HIS A 774 -20.80 6.33 21.55
N ALA A 775 -20.15 7.42 21.15
CA ALA A 775 -20.54 8.77 21.58
C ALA A 775 -22.00 9.09 21.22
N TRP A 776 -22.41 8.85 19.97
CA TRP A 776 -23.77 9.15 19.53
C TRP A 776 -24.84 8.30 20.20
N MET A 777 -24.61 7.00 20.43
CA MET A 777 -25.56 6.16 21.17
C MET A 777 -25.85 6.73 22.57
N HIS A 778 -24.80 7.15 23.27
CA HIS A 778 -24.93 7.70 24.62
C HIS A 778 -25.58 9.07 24.62
N VAL A 779 -25.26 9.95 23.67
CA VAL A 779 -25.92 11.26 23.52
C VAL A 779 -27.41 11.10 23.28
N LEU A 780 -27.78 10.29 22.29
CA LEU A 780 -29.20 10.10 21.93
C LEU A 780 -30.01 9.45 23.06
N TYR A 781 -29.40 8.46 23.74
CA TYR A 781 -30.06 7.85 24.91
C TYR A 781 -30.17 8.82 26.09
N GLY A 782 -29.12 9.58 26.37
CA GLY A 782 -29.14 10.65 27.39
C GLY A 782 -30.23 11.68 27.13
N MET A 783 -30.34 12.16 25.90
CA MET A 783 -31.42 13.10 25.51
C MET A 783 -32.82 12.52 25.72
N ARG A 784 -33.03 11.26 25.37
CA ARG A 784 -34.29 10.54 25.59
C ARG A 784 -34.65 10.43 27.07
N LEU A 785 -33.65 10.11 27.91
CA LEU A 785 -33.84 10.06 29.39
C LEU A 785 -34.13 11.45 29.97
N MET A 786 -33.46 12.49 29.46
CA MET A 786 -33.75 13.87 29.85
C MET A 786 -35.20 14.27 29.52
N LYS A 787 -35.71 13.90 28.36
CA LYS A 787 -37.09 14.13 27.92
C LYS A 787 -38.07 13.36 28.82
N ALA A 788 -37.69 12.19 29.29
CA ALA A 788 -38.48 11.38 30.23
C ALA A 788 -38.35 11.85 31.70
N GLY A 789 -37.65 12.94 32.00
CA GLY A 789 -37.42 13.45 33.37
C GLY A 789 -36.45 12.64 34.21
N LYS A 790 -35.75 11.62 33.62
CA LYS A 790 -34.82 10.74 34.33
C LYS A 790 -33.42 11.35 34.36
N LEU A 791 -33.24 12.50 35.00
CA LEU A 791 -32.03 13.31 34.91
C LEU A 791 -30.76 12.63 35.46
N ASP A 792 -30.88 11.86 36.54
CA ASP A 792 -29.70 11.16 37.12
C ASP A 792 -29.21 10.02 36.20
N GLN A 793 -30.15 9.24 35.64
CA GLN A 793 -29.81 8.22 34.66
C GLN A 793 -29.23 8.84 33.39
N ALA A 794 -29.76 9.97 32.93
CA ALA A 794 -29.20 10.69 31.77
C ALA A 794 -27.76 11.13 32.03
N GLY A 795 -27.45 11.63 33.25
CA GLY A 795 -26.08 12.02 33.62
C GLY A 795 -25.11 10.87 33.53
N MET A 796 -25.46 9.73 34.15
CA MET A 796 -24.60 8.53 34.06
C MET A 796 -24.36 8.06 32.64
N ILE A 797 -25.38 8.06 31.79
CA ILE A 797 -25.25 7.66 30.38
C ILE A 797 -24.35 8.62 29.61
N LEU A 798 -24.52 9.92 29.76
CA LEU A 798 -23.70 10.93 29.08
C LEU A 798 -22.22 10.84 29.52
N GLU A 799 -21.97 10.69 30.82
CA GLU A 799 -20.60 10.48 31.34
C GLU A 799 -19.95 9.21 30.80
N ASN A 800 -20.68 8.11 30.72
CA ASN A 800 -20.19 6.88 30.07
C ASN A 800 -19.85 7.11 28.60
N GLY A 801 -20.56 8.01 27.90
CA GLY A 801 -20.26 8.36 26.52
C GLY A 801 -18.92 9.09 26.31
N ILE A 802 -18.41 9.74 27.37
CA ILE A 802 -17.08 10.41 27.35
C ILE A 802 -15.96 9.37 27.41
N HIS A 803 -16.18 8.23 28.05
CA HIS A 803 -15.15 7.23 28.29
C HIS A 803 -15.28 6.02 27.35
N MET A 804 -14.20 5.73 26.59
CA MET A 804 -14.14 4.50 25.79
C MET A 804 -13.74 3.32 26.67
N PRO A 805 -14.57 2.27 26.76
CA PRO A 805 -14.18 1.07 27.49
C PRO A 805 -12.96 0.39 26.84
N LYS A 806 -11.93 0.08 27.62
CA LYS A 806 -10.75 -0.66 27.12
C LYS A 806 -11.13 -2.03 26.53
N SER A 807 -12.22 -2.63 27.02
CA SER A 807 -12.76 -3.89 26.50
C SER A 807 -13.18 -3.84 25.02
N TYR A 808 -13.40 -2.65 24.46
CA TYR A 808 -13.74 -2.49 23.05
C TYR A 808 -12.54 -2.75 22.11
N GLY A 809 -11.31 -2.71 22.60
CA GLY A 809 -10.11 -2.87 21.76
C GLY A 809 -9.78 -1.64 20.90
N GLU A 810 -10.59 -0.58 20.97
CA GLU A 810 -10.35 0.70 20.31
C GLU A 810 -10.26 1.83 21.34
N ALA A 811 -9.40 2.81 21.09
CA ALA A 811 -9.24 4.00 21.91
C ALA A 811 -9.58 5.27 21.14
N LYS A 812 -9.84 6.34 21.87
CA LYS A 812 -10.09 7.66 21.27
C LYS A 812 -8.85 8.17 20.56
N THR A 813 -9.05 8.71 19.37
CA THR A 813 -8.00 9.48 18.67
C THR A 813 -7.86 10.87 19.31
N PHE A 814 -6.74 11.51 19.12
CA PHE A 814 -6.53 12.92 19.51
C PHE A 814 -7.58 13.86 18.86
N PHE A 815 -8.15 13.47 17.73
CA PHE A 815 -9.15 14.25 16.99
C PHE A 815 -10.59 13.91 17.32
N ASN A 816 -10.84 13.02 18.28
CA ASN A 816 -12.20 12.73 18.69
C ASN A 816 -12.84 13.99 19.27
N GLN A 817 -13.95 14.38 18.68
CA GLN A 817 -14.72 15.52 19.13
C GLN A 817 -15.82 15.04 20.09
N GLU A 818 -15.91 15.66 21.25
CA GLU A 818 -16.91 15.35 22.27
C GLU A 818 -17.81 16.54 22.61
N ALA A 819 -17.72 17.61 21.80
CA ALA A 819 -18.50 18.84 22.02
C ALA A 819 -20.00 18.57 22.16
N HIS A 820 -20.55 17.58 21.43
CA HIS A 820 -21.95 17.17 21.51
C HIS A 820 -22.30 16.57 22.88
N ILE A 821 -21.43 15.74 23.46
CA ILE A 821 -21.65 15.13 24.77
C ILE A 821 -21.62 16.22 25.86
N TYR A 822 -20.58 17.06 25.87
CA TYR A 822 -20.44 18.11 26.87
C TYR A 822 -21.53 19.18 26.75
N TYR A 823 -21.98 19.50 25.53
CA TYR A 823 -23.09 20.42 25.35
C TYR A 823 -24.40 19.87 25.95
N ILE A 824 -24.72 18.60 25.66
CA ILE A 824 -25.94 17.97 26.22
C ILE A 824 -25.82 17.80 27.75
N LEU A 825 -24.63 17.50 28.26
CA LEU A 825 -24.36 17.47 29.70
C LEU A 825 -24.56 18.85 30.33
N GLY A 826 -24.14 19.93 29.67
CA GLY A 826 -24.43 21.30 30.10
C GLY A 826 -25.95 21.60 30.17
N LEU A 827 -26.73 21.16 29.18
CA LEU A 827 -28.19 21.28 29.24
C LEU A 827 -28.84 20.49 30.38
N LEU A 828 -28.30 19.31 30.69
CA LEU A 828 -28.71 18.49 31.82
C LEU A 828 -28.43 19.19 33.15
N LEU A 829 -27.22 19.72 33.33
CA LEU A 829 -26.80 20.42 34.54
C LEU A 829 -27.59 21.71 34.78
N ALA A 830 -27.95 22.45 33.71
CA ALA A 830 -28.88 23.56 33.77
C ALA A 830 -30.24 23.17 34.35
N ARG A 831 -30.81 22.01 33.93
CA ARG A 831 -32.06 21.49 34.46
C ARG A 831 -31.98 21.03 35.91
N LYS A 832 -30.80 20.62 36.36
CA LYS A 832 -30.52 20.27 37.75
C LYS A 832 -30.23 21.50 38.62
N GLY A 833 -30.03 22.68 38.04
CA GLY A 833 -29.69 23.92 38.74
C GLY A 833 -28.19 24.01 39.13
N GLU A 834 -27.33 23.26 38.49
CA GLU A 834 -25.93 23.14 38.82
C GLU A 834 -25.07 24.11 37.96
N ALA A 835 -25.29 25.43 38.14
CA ALA A 835 -24.76 26.48 37.27
C ALA A 835 -23.24 26.50 37.04
N ALA A 836 -22.45 26.17 38.07
CA ALA A 836 -20.99 26.16 37.96
C ALA A 836 -20.52 24.99 37.05
N GLN A 837 -21.12 23.82 37.19
CA GLN A 837 -20.83 22.65 36.38
C GLN A 837 -21.37 22.77 34.95
N GLU A 838 -22.57 23.38 34.81
CA GLU A 838 -23.14 23.75 33.52
C GLU A 838 -22.17 24.60 32.70
N ARG A 839 -21.65 25.68 33.29
CA ARG A 839 -20.68 26.55 32.62
C ARG A 839 -19.41 25.80 32.25
N ALA A 840 -18.88 24.97 33.14
CA ALA A 840 -17.68 24.16 32.87
C ALA A 840 -17.91 23.18 31.70
N ALA A 841 -19.09 22.56 31.62
CA ALA A 841 -19.43 21.67 30.51
C ALA A 841 -19.46 22.43 29.16
N TYR A 842 -20.07 23.63 29.11
CA TYR A 842 -20.04 24.44 27.88
C TYR A 842 -18.63 24.91 27.50
N GLU A 843 -17.77 25.25 28.51
CA GLU A 843 -16.39 25.59 28.28
C GLU A 843 -15.63 24.42 27.66
N GLN A 844 -15.84 23.19 28.14
CA GLN A 844 -15.28 21.97 27.52
C GLN A 844 -15.75 21.79 26.08
N ALA A 845 -17.07 21.92 25.81
CA ALA A 845 -17.60 21.83 24.46
C ALA A 845 -17.00 22.88 23.51
N ALA A 846 -16.71 24.10 24.00
CA ALA A 846 -16.16 25.20 23.20
C ALA A 846 -14.67 25.04 22.87
N VAL A 847 -13.90 24.33 23.70
CA VAL A 847 -12.43 24.13 23.50
C VAL A 847 -12.12 23.25 22.30
N TYR A 848 -12.97 22.30 21.95
CA TYR A 848 -12.70 21.35 20.89
C TYR A 848 -12.54 22.00 19.51
N LYS A 849 -11.32 21.97 18.98
CA LYS A 849 -10.95 22.40 17.62
C LYS A 849 -10.52 21.17 16.83
N ALA A 850 -11.36 20.70 15.94
CA ALA A 850 -11.03 19.61 15.04
C ALA A 850 -11.65 19.87 13.66
N ALA A 851 -11.46 18.97 12.70
CA ALA A 851 -12.05 19.09 11.37
C ALA A 851 -13.57 19.33 11.45
N VAL A 852 -14.07 20.18 10.58
CA VAL A 852 -15.48 20.55 10.52
C VAL A 852 -16.36 19.32 10.29
N SER A 853 -17.33 19.12 11.16
CA SER A 853 -18.31 18.02 11.11
C SER A 853 -19.65 18.47 11.73
N GLU A 854 -20.63 17.57 11.76
CA GLU A 854 -21.91 17.79 12.45
C GLU A 854 -21.74 18.15 13.94
N ILE A 855 -20.66 17.69 14.57
CA ILE A 855 -20.34 17.96 15.98
C ILE A 855 -19.98 19.43 16.18
N SER A 856 -19.50 20.13 15.15
CA SER A 856 -19.17 21.56 15.20
C SER A 856 -20.38 22.44 15.53
N LEU A 857 -21.63 22.00 15.25
CA LEU A 857 -22.83 22.66 15.71
C LEU A 857 -22.84 22.82 17.24
N PHE A 858 -22.56 21.76 17.99
CA PHE A 858 -22.59 21.75 19.44
C PHE A 858 -21.53 22.65 20.06
N ARG A 859 -20.38 22.77 19.40
CA ARG A 859 -19.37 23.76 19.76
C ARG A 859 -19.91 25.19 19.59
N ALA A 860 -20.57 25.48 18.48
CA ALA A 860 -21.17 26.79 18.23
C ALA A 860 -22.28 27.11 19.25
N LEU A 861 -23.17 26.15 19.55
CA LEU A 861 -24.22 26.30 20.55
C LEU A 861 -23.64 26.53 21.97
N ALA A 862 -22.55 25.83 22.33
CA ALA A 862 -21.85 26.05 23.60
C ALA A 862 -21.25 27.47 23.69
N LEU A 863 -20.65 27.96 22.59
CA LEU A 863 -20.14 29.32 22.49
C LEU A 863 -21.26 30.36 22.66
N GLU A 864 -22.47 30.13 22.10
CA GLU A 864 -23.64 30.98 22.32
C GLU A 864 -24.05 31.01 23.80
N LYS A 865 -24.06 29.83 24.48
CA LYS A 865 -24.36 29.75 25.94
C LYS A 865 -23.32 30.51 26.80
N LEU A 866 -22.10 30.60 26.32
CA LEU A 866 -21.00 31.36 26.95
C LEU A 866 -20.95 32.85 26.54
N ALA A 867 -21.97 33.34 25.80
CA ALA A 867 -22.06 34.70 25.26
C ALA A 867 -20.94 35.07 24.23
N ARG A 868 -20.27 34.07 23.61
CA ARG A 868 -19.19 34.24 22.60
C ARG A 868 -19.78 34.14 21.18
N ARG A 869 -20.71 35.04 20.84
CA ARG A 869 -21.55 34.98 19.65
C ARG A 869 -20.76 35.05 18.35
N ASP A 870 -19.77 35.94 18.26
CA ASP A 870 -18.95 36.11 17.05
C ASP A 870 -18.17 34.83 16.69
N GLU A 871 -17.68 34.13 17.74
CA GLU A 871 -16.97 32.85 17.55
C GLU A 871 -17.96 31.73 17.13
N ALA A 872 -19.15 31.71 17.69
CA ALA A 872 -20.19 30.77 17.31
C ALA A 872 -20.59 30.95 15.83
N GLU A 873 -20.80 32.17 15.40
CA GLU A 873 -21.14 32.50 14.02
C GLU A 873 -19.98 32.14 13.04
N ALA A 874 -18.72 32.37 13.45
CA ALA A 874 -17.54 31.97 12.66
C ALA A 874 -17.49 30.46 12.42
N VAL A 875 -17.76 29.63 13.44
CA VAL A 875 -17.83 28.18 13.34
C VAL A 875 -18.95 27.75 12.37
N LEU A 876 -20.13 28.31 12.48
CA LEU A 876 -21.28 27.97 11.63
C LEU A 876 -21.06 28.38 10.16
N ASN A 877 -20.45 29.53 9.93
CA ASN A 877 -20.09 29.98 8.60
C ASN A 877 -18.99 29.14 7.97
N GLU A 878 -18.03 28.62 8.77
CA GLU A 878 -17.02 27.65 8.32
C GLU A 878 -17.70 26.32 7.92
N MET A 879 -18.66 25.85 8.71
CA MET A 879 -19.47 24.67 8.35
C MET A 879 -20.20 24.87 7.02
N LEU A 880 -20.81 26.05 6.78
CA LEU A 880 -21.47 26.34 5.51
C LEU A 880 -20.53 26.31 4.32
N ARG A 881 -19.35 26.91 4.45
CA ARG A 881 -18.33 26.89 3.38
C ARG A 881 -17.88 25.46 3.07
N THR A 882 -17.54 24.70 4.12
CA THR A 882 -17.13 23.29 3.98
C THR A 882 -18.23 22.43 3.35
N ALA A 883 -19.49 22.65 3.75
CA ALA A 883 -20.62 21.94 3.17
C ALA A 883 -20.85 22.29 1.69
N GLN A 884 -20.74 23.57 1.33
CA GLN A 884 -20.89 24.01 -0.06
C GLN A 884 -19.76 23.49 -0.93
N ASP A 885 -18.49 23.59 -0.47
CA ASP A 885 -17.33 23.01 -1.15
C ASP A 885 -17.51 21.51 -1.41
N ARG A 886 -18.16 20.79 -0.46
CA ARG A 886 -18.43 19.36 -0.62
C ARG A 886 -19.55 19.11 -1.63
N ILE A 887 -20.64 19.89 -1.61
CA ILE A 887 -21.74 19.80 -2.59
C ILE A 887 -21.25 20.07 -4.01
N ASP A 888 -20.39 21.07 -4.18
CA ASP A 888 -19.87 21.46 -5.49
C ASP A 888 -18.82 20.47 -6.03
N ARG A 889 -18.32 19.59 -5.17
CA ARG A 889 -17.29 18.62 -5.51
C ARG A 889 -17.90 17.40 -6.19
N LYS A 890 -17.46 17.19 -7.44
CA LYS A 890 -17.90 16.05 -8.26
C LYS A 890 -16.94 14.86 -8.26
N ASP A 891 -15.81 14.96 -7.58
CA ASP A 891 -14.75 13.97 -7.55
C ASP A 891 -14.27 13.69 -6.11
N MET A 892 -13.55 12.58 -5.94
CA MET A 892 -12.81 12.35 -4.71
C MET A 892 -11.53 13.17 -4.73
N ARG A 893 -11.46 14.21 -3.90
CA ARG A 893 -10.21 14.95 -3.68
C ARG A 893 -9.20 14.23 -2.78
N SER A 894 -9.49 13.06 -2.29
CA SER A 894 -8.50 12.26 -1.60
C SER A 894 -7.68 11.46 -2.60
N TYR A 895 -6.72 12.08 -3.04
CA TYR A 895 -5.54 11.49 -3.61
C TYR A 895 -4.81 10.86 -2.44
N TYR A 896 -4.61 9.61 -2.26
CA TYR A 896 -4.61 8.95 -1.21
C TYR A 896 -3.52 8.32 -0.76
N GLY A 897 -3.39 8.20 0.33
CA GLY A 897 -2.33 7.76 1.11
C GLY A 897 -2.52 6.37 1.70
N VAL A 898 -1.57 5.98 2.49
CA VAL A 898 -1.57 4.81 3.36
C VAL A 898 -2.70 4.91 4.38
N GLY A 899 -3.27 3.79 4.77
CA GLY A 899 -4.37 3.76 5.74
C GLY A 899 -5.74 4.10 5.14
N SER A 900 -5.89 3.95 3.84
CA SER A 900 -7.20 4.02 3.19
C SER A 900 -8.15 2.99 3.78
N PRO A 901 -9.42 3.33 3.98
CA PRO A 901 -10.39 2.35 4.39
C PRO A 901 -10.39 1.19 3.41
N SER A 902 -10.59 -0.01 3.96
CA SER A 902 -10.75 -1.23 3.18
C SER A 902 -11.71 -0.96 2.01
N PRO A 903 -11.32 -1.16 0.76
CA PRO A 903 -12.23 -0.93 -0.35
C PRO A 903 -13.43 -1.83 -0.17
N MET A 904 -14.57 -1.23 -0.28
CA MET A 904 -15.81 -1.96 -0.32
C MET A 904 -15.92 -2.64 -1.68
N PRO A 905 -16.54 -3.84 -1.78
CA PRO A 905 -16.66 -4.54 -3.05
C PRO A 905 -17.50 -3.78 -4.07
N PHE A 906 -18.38 -2.88 -3.62
CA PHE A 906 -19.23 -2.06 -4.47
C PHE A 906 -18.63 -0.69 -4.70
N GLU A 907 -18.69 -0.23 -5.95
CA GLU A 907 -18.21 1.11 -6.33
C GLU A 907 -19.00 2.20 -5.61
N LEU A 908 -18.28 3.21 -5.16
CA LEU A 908 -18.85 4.35 -4.48
C LEU A 908 -19.29 5.41 -5.48
N ASP A 909 -20.56 5.78 -5.45
CA ASP A 909 -21.04 6.98 -6.12
C ASP A 909 -20.60 8.23 -5.34
N VAL A 910 -19.43 8.75 -5.74
CA VAL A 910 -18.77 9.87 -5.05
C VAL A 910 -19.59 11.16 -5.12
N GLU A 911 -20.26 11.44 -6.24
CA GLU A 911 -21.09 12.62 -6.41
C GLU A 911 -22.31 12.54 -5.47
N LYS A 912 -23.01 11.41 -5.46
CA LYS A 912 -24.11 11.13 -4.53
C LYS A 912 -23.67 11.28 -3.08
N GLN A 913 -22.52 10.73 -2.70
CA GLN A 913 -22.02 10.83 -1.32
C GLN A 913 -21.65 12.26 -0.94
N ASN A 914 -20.99 12.99 -1.82
CA ASN A 914 -20.66 14.40 -1.57
C ASN A 914 -21.92 15.27 -1.42
N LEU A 915 -22.94 15.04 -2.23
CA LEU A 915 -24.25 15.70 -2.11
C LEU A 915 -24.94 15.33 -0.79
N LEU A 916 -24.94 14.05 -0.41
CA LEU A 916 -25.52 13.55 0.83
C LEU A 916 -24.88 14.19 2.07
N GLU A 917 -23.57 14.05 2.19
CA GLU A 917 -22.82 14.54 3.35
C GLU A 917 -22.79 16.08 3.39
N GLY A 918 -22.64 16.73 2.22
CA GLY A 918 -22.66 18.19 2.12
C GLY A 918 -24.01 18.79 2.53
N ASN A 919 -25.13 18.24 2.04
CA ASN A 919 -26.47 18.71 2.43
C ASN A 919 -26.75 18.43 3.90
N THR A 920 -26.31 17.29 4.43
CA THR A 920 -26.45 16.98 5.85
C THR A 920 -25.68 17.99 6.70
N LEU A 921 -24.42 18.26 6.41
CA LEU A 921 -23.60 19.25 7.14
C LEU A 921 -24.17 20.66 7.02
N LYS A 922 -24.68 21.04 5.83
CA LYS A 922 -25.32 22.33 5.58
C LYS A 922 -26.58 22.50 6.42
N ALA A 923 -27.35 21.42 6.60
CA ALA A 923 -28.56 21.46 7.45
C ALA A 923 -28.22 21.77 8.92
N PHE A 924 -27.17 21.13 9.47
CA PHE A 924 -26.70 21.43 10.85
C PHE A 924 -26.26 22.89 10.99
N ALA A 925 -25.49 23.41 10.02
CA ALA A 925 -25.02 24.79 10.06
C ALA A 925 -26.16 25.81 9.98
N LEU A 926 -27.11 25.59 9.06
CA LEU A 926 -28.29 26.45 8.89
C LEU A 926 -29.20 26.39 10.10
N TYR A 927 -29.35 25.25 10.77
CA TYR A 927 -30.08 25.14 12.01
C TYR A 927 -29.44 26.00 13.11
N GLY A 928 -28.13 25.93 13.30
CA GLY A 928 -27.40 26.79 14.24
C GLY A 928 -27.55 28.29 13.93
N LEU A 929 -27.59 28.66 12.65
CA LEU A 929 -27.88 30.05 12.20
C LEU A 929 -29.38 30.43 12.25
N LYS A 930 -30.24 29.55 12.78
CA LYS A 930 -31.69 29.76 12.89
C LYS A 930 -32.43 29.94 11.54
N ARG A 931 -31.80 29.41 10.44
CA ARG A 931 -32.39 29.42 9.09
C ARG A 931 -33.14 28.10 8.84
N TYR A 932 -34.17 27.84 9.66
CA TYR A 932 -34.82 26.52 9.76
C TYR A 932 -35.44 26.01 8.45
N SER A 933 -36.08 26.87 7.65
CA SER A 933 -36.67 26.48 6.37
C SER A 933 -35.62 25.98 5.37
N GLN A 934 -34.45 26.62 5.33
CA GLN A 934 -33.34 26.21 4.46
C GLN A 934 -32.67 24.92 4.97
N ALA A 935 -32.57 24.79 6.30
CA ALA A 935 -32.07 23.56 6.92
C ALA A 935 -32.95 22.35 6.58
N GLU A 936 -34.28 22.53 6.66
CA GLU A 936 -35.26 21.50 6.31
C GLU A 936 -35.16 21.09 4.83
N GLN A 937 -34.95 22.01 3.91
CA GLN A 937 -34.74 21.69 2.51
C GLN A 937 -33.49 20.84 2.28
N CYS A 938 -32.37 21.18 2.96
CA CYS A 938 -31.12 20.44 2.86
C CYS A 938 -31.27 19.03 3.41
N ILE A 939 -31.86 18.85 4.60
CA ILE A 939 -32.01 17.52 5.20
C ILE A 939 -32.95 16.62 4.40
N ARG A 940 -34.04 17.15 3.84
CA ARG A 940 -34.90 16.38 2.92
C ARG A 940 -34.16 15.94 1.65
N THR A 941 -33.23 16.76 1.18
CA THR A 941 -32.41 16.36 0.05
C THR A 941 -31.48 15.18 0.43
N ALA A 942 -30.86 15.22 1.61
CA ALA A 942 -30.04 14.12 2.12
C ALA A 942 -30.88 12.84 2.30
N GLU A 943 -32.06 12.92 2.90
CA GLU A 943 -32.97 11.78 3.14
C GLU A 943 -33.49 11.15 1.83
N ARG A 944 -33.63 11.90 0.75
CA ARG A 944 -33.99 11.36 -0.57
C ARG A 944 -32.82 10.59 -1.20
N LEU A 945 -31.58 11.01 -0.94
CA LEU A 945 -30.38 10.33 -1.43
C LEU A 945 -30.09 9.03 -0.67
N ASP A 946 -30.24 9.05 0.66
CA ASP A 946 -30.13 7.89 1.54
C ASP A 946 -31.08 8.03 2.71
N PRO A 947 -32.26 7.35 2.69
CA PRO A 947 -33.24 7.40 3.76
C PRO A 947 -32.74 6.80 5.09
N ASN A 948 -31.68 6.01 5.05
CA ASN A 948 -31.08 5.36 6.21
C ASN A 948 -29.79 6.06 6.69
N HIS A 949 -29.51 7.28 6.19
CA HIS A 949 -28.31 8.00 6.56
C HIS A 949 -28.31 8.37 8.04
N PHE A 950 -27.37 7.78 8.81
CA PHE A 950 -27.37 7.96 10.27
C PHE A 950 -27.23 9.40 10.73
N THR A 951 -26.39 10.22 10.07
CA THR A 951 -26.21 11.62 10.47
C THR A 951 -27.48 12.46 10.20
N ALA A 952 -28.26 12.13 9.16
CA ALA A 952 -29.56 12.76 8.91
C ALA A 952 -30.59 12.35 9.99
N TYR A 953 -30.57 11.07 10.41
CA TYR A 953 -31.35 10.60 11.54
C TYR A 953 -30.99 11.36 12.83
N VAL A 954 -29.72 11.53 13.14
CA VAL A 954 -29.23 12.33 14.28
C VAL A 954 -29.77 13.76 14.23
N TYR A 955 -29.73 14.39 13.04
CA TYR A 955 -30.28 15.72 12.85
C TYR A 955 -31.76 15.79 13.24
N ARG A 956 -32.59 14.82 12.83
CA ARG A 956 -33.99 14.72 13.18
C ARG A 956 -34.21 14.57 14.69
N GLU A 957 -33.50 13.67 15.33
CA GLU A 957 -33.59 13.45 16.78
C GLU A 957 -33.22 14.70 17.58
N ILE A 958 -32.21 15.44 17.14
CA ILE A 958 -31.76 16.68 17.77
C ILE A 958 -32.82 17.78 17.61
N THR A 959 -33.30 18.05 16.40
CA THR A 959 -34.18 19.17 16.08
C THR A 959 -35.61 18.95 16.53
N GLN A 960 -36.03 17.70 16.76
CA GLN A 960 -37.35 17.33 17.30
C GLN A 960 -37.35 17.12 18.83
N SER A 961 -36.18 17.28 19.46
CA SER A 961 -36.04 16.97 20.89
C SER A 961 -36.64 18.04 21.82
N ASP A 962 -36.90 19.25 21.39
CA ASP A 962 -37.23 20.42 22.22
C ASP A 962 -36.18 20.73 23.32
N LEU A 963 -35.01 20.14 23.23
CA LEU A 963 -33.91 20.30 24.18
C LEU A 963 -32.87 21.33 23.73
N ILE A 964 -32.75 21.55 22.43
CA ILE A 964 -31.69 22.32 21.79
C ILE A 964 -32.25 23.54 21.07
#